data_6725270fe10853504bdaff945d1d0dff
#
_entry.id   6725270fe10853504bdaff945d1d0dff
#
_cell.length_a   1.000
_cell.length_b   1.000
_cell.length_c   1.000
_cell.angle_alpha   90.00
_cell.angle_beta   90.00
_cell.angle_gamma   90.00
#
_symmetry.space_group_name_H-M   'P 1'
#
loop_
_entity.id
_entity.type
_entity.pdbx_description
1 polymer ?
#
loop_
_entity_poly.entity_id
_entity_poly.type
_entity_poly.pdbx_seq_one_letter_code
_entity_poly.pdbx_strand_id
1 'polypeptide(L)'
;MQLIGERVNHKTFGSGSIIEQNKTTITVRFPERDIKFVYPSPDTFTKFLTAENPDLQSTLAGDPTPDQKNKDEALKRQRAAWAAKQERDRLEQQRLEEQRKREQEAKIAADKERKRRLLAEYTTDELFVADQELFFRATAILKNLYGENARFRPGQYEAIERTIKEKRLLVVQKTGWGKSLVYFICTKLLREEGAGVTLVISPLLALMDNQLSAARKMGLNCAALNSTTANERELILMGMEANTYDLVLATPESLMNKKFRQYLPDIRIGLLVIDEAHCISDWGHDFRLEYNKIYRVIEQLQPNVPVLATTATANNHVIEDLQNQMGKPKVSRGHLMRDNLSIQILPLSDKESRYAWILDNIGRLPGTGIIYCLSRRDCTWLSDFLCENGISAEPYFSGDGEQEKKSQETLKRFLNDEIKVIVSTIKLGMGFDKGNVSFVIHFQCPKNVIAYYQQIGRAGRNISFARTFLMLGGEDYRIHKGFIENAFPSEPEMKRIRQCITDCPGVCTVNKICAAIDISKKKILKVLDFLEDEGLIEKEWHSSTSGKPYAVYKSTAAPFVYRGEHYEEIKQIRYRELEQMQTIAGTSECLSRTVVSCLDDIEDHDCGICSNCDPKGRFPVTVSAVSKRRAIDFLENLTIPIDPWNYWPRNNLVADTKNYYPNLQGIALSKYNEGLGKLVRDGKYSTQKFDDQLVRKGARVLKKYIKEHDLCCVTAVPSLNTNVVPDYAKRLAAACGLPYVDLLRKTNQSHQKDLENTAHQFENAYKSFESISFESISSASIPSGVILVDDMVDSGLTLAVCGARLGQAGCERVFPLALADAGSGGKDDEDDD
;
A
#
# COMPACT_ATOMS: atom_id res chain seq x y z
N MET A 1 22.63 59.17 33.29
CA MET A 1 23.42 60.14 34.11
C MET A 1 22.44 60.99 34.85
N GLN A 2 22.64 61.19 36.12
CA GLN A 2 21.77 62.09 36.93
C GLN A 2 22.30 63.47 36.81
N LEU A 3 21.56 64.36 36.15
CA LEU A 3 21.99 65.70 35.83
C LEU A 3 21.57 66.73 36.85
N ILE A 4 20.76 66.39 37.84
CA ILE A 4 20.23 67.26 38.87
C ILE A 4 21.41 67.74 39.78
N GLY A 5 21.53 69.03 39.96
CA GLY A 5 22.63 69.64 40.74
C GLY A 5 23.78 70.19 39.89
N GLU A 6 23.87 69.74 38.61
CA GLU A 6 24.94 70.21 37.71
C GLU A 6 24.73 71.65 37.27
N ARG A 7 25.84 72.36 37.05
CA ARG A 7 25.87 73.79 36.66
C ARG A 7 25.97 73.98 35.13
N VAL A 8 25.17 74.85 34.66
CA VAL A 8 25.16 75.23 33.23
C VAL A 8 25.11 76.77 33.13
N ASN A 9 25.74 77.30 32.10
CA ASN A 9 25.79 78.74 31.87
C ASN A 9 25.00 79.09 30.63
N HIS A 10 24.00 80.02 30.77
CA HIS A 10 23.20 80.47 29.62
C HIS A 10 23.63 81.88 29.23
N LYS A 11 23.79 82.15 27.94
CA LYS A 11 24.30 83.37 27.40
C LYS A 11 23.53 84.64 27.87
N THR A 12 22.22 84.46 28.13
CA THR A 12 21.35 85.58 28.53
C THR A 12 21.03 85.56 30.05
N PHE A 13 20.94 84.37 30.66
CA PHE A 13 20.46 84.26 32.07
C PHE A 13 21.54 83.95 33.08
N GLY A 14 22.79 83.91 32.63
CA GLY A 14 23.92 83.59 33.49
C GLY A 14 24.02 82.15 33.96
N SER A 15 24.70 81.97 35.12
CA SER A 15 24.88 80.61 35.65
C SER A 15 23.61 80.09 36.35
N GLY A 16 23.23 78.86 36.13
CA GLY A 16 22.10 78.19 36.72
C GLY A 16 22.45 76.74 37.09
N SER A 17 21.59 76.12 37.90
CA SER A 17 21.73 74.69 38.27
C SER A 17 20.52 73.91 37.75
N ILE A 18 20.78 72.70 37.30
CA ILE A 18 19.68 71.77 36.86
C ILE A 18 19.00 71.29 38.14
N ILE A 19 17.72 71.61 38.23
CA ILE A 19 16.88 71.29 39.42
C ILE A 19 15.92 70.10 39.13
N GLU A 20 15.60 69.84 37.89
CA GLU A 20 14.68 68.78 37.47
C GLU A 20 15.15 68.15 36.16
N GLN A 21 15.02 66.87 36.04
CA GLN A 21 15.35 66.12 34.84
C GLN A 21 14.31 65.06 34.57
N ASN A 22 13.87 64.98 33.32
CA ASN A 22 13.06 63.83 32.80
C ASN A 22 13.71 63.30 31.51
N LYS A 23 13.08 62.41 30.83
CA LYS A 23 13.70 61.70 29.64
C LYS A 23 14.02 62.64 28.48
N THR A 24 13.39 63.75 28.34
CA THR A 24 13.46 64.63 27.17
C THR A 24 13.63 66.08 27.54
N THR A 25 13.60 66.46 28.80
CA THR A 25 13.73 67.84 29.24
C THR A 25 14.49 67.94 30.57
N ILE A 26 15.21 69.06 30.72
CA ILE A 26 15.76 69.50 32.03
C ILE A 26 15.19 70.88 32.40
N THR A 27 15.00 71.16 33.68
CA THR A 27 14.65 72.46 34.21
C THR A 27 15.89 73.03 34.92
N VAL A 28 16.28 74.18 34.51
CA VAL A 28 17.43 74.92 35.04
C VAL A 28 16.93 76.08 35.86
N ARG A 29 17.41 76.24 37.11
CA ARG A 29 17.15 77.36 37.99
C ARG A 29 18.22 78.39 37.76
N PHE A 30 17.81 79.57 37.25
CA PHE A 30 18.60 80.76 37.15
C PHE A 30 18.26 81.76 38.28
N PRO A 31 19.03 82.82 38.55
CA PRO A 31 18.76 83.70 39.66
C PRO A 31 17.39 84.38 39.63
N GLU A 32 16.80 84.60 38.38
CA GLU A 32 15.55 85.32 38.25
C GLU A 32 14.35 84.44 37.95
N ARG A 33 14.58 83.19 37.44
CA ARG A 33 13.52 82.26 37.04
C ARG A 33 14.00 80.85 36.70
N ASP A 34 13.09 79.87 36.78
CA ASP A 34 13.33 78.52 36.34
C ASP A 34 12.94 78.39 34.83
N ILE A 35 13.78 77.76 34.02
CA ILE A 35 13.57 77.61 32.57
C ILE A 35 13.77 76.14 32.22
N LYS A 36 12.83 75.64 31.40
CA LYS A 36 12.81 74.25 30.90
C LYS A 36 13.45 74.17 29.50
N PHE A 37 14.42 73.29 29.31
CA PHE A 37 15.10 73.06 28.03
C PHE A 37 14.89 71.61 27.58
N VAL A 38 14.74 71.39 26.29
CA VAL A 38 14.73 70.05 25.69
C VAL A 38 16.15 69.54 25.55
N TYR A 39 16.39 68.30 25.95
CA TYR A 39 17.71 67.67 25.74
C TYR A 39 17.50 66.19 25.35
N PRO A 40 18.43 65.56 24.67
CA PRO A 40 19.61 66.21 24.06
C PRO A 40 19.20 67.13 22.90
N SER A 41 19.85 68.28 22.82
CA SER A 41 19.59 69.25 21.77
C SER A 41 20.90 69.97 21.37
N PRO A 42 21.51 69.65 20.23
CA PRO A 42 22.75 70.28 19.79
C PRO A 42 22.61 71.79 19.65
N ASP A 43 21.49 72.27 19.09
CA ASP A 43 21.24 73.70 18.89
C ASP A 43 21.13 74.49 20.20
N THR A 44 20.47 73.95 21.17
CA THR A 44 20.28 74.58 22.48
C THR A 44 21.61 74.62 23.27
N PHE A 45 22.35 73.52 23.31
CA PHE A 45 23.51 73.36 24.18
C PHE A 45 24.83 73.78 23.52
N THR A 46 24.88 74.10 22.24
CA THR A 46 26.03 74.73 21.57
C THR A 46 25.86 76.23 21.36
N LYS A 47 24.65 76.74 21.20
CA LYS A 47 24.39 78.13 20.85
C LYS A 47 24.06 78.99 22.09
N PHE A 48 23.34 78.44 23.09
CA PHE A 48 22.73 79.23 24.15
C PHE A 48 23.14 78.75 25.55
N LEU A 49 23.39 77.49 25.77
CA LEU A 49 23.71 76.91 27.05
C LEU A 49 25.04 76.16 27.02
N THR A 50 25.90 76.36 27.95
CA THR A 50 27.17 75.69 28.10
C THR A 50 27.30 75.07 29.47
N ALA A 51 27.78 73.82 29.58
CA ALA A 51 28.11 73.21 30.84
C ALA A 51 29.59 73.38 31.19
N GLU A 52 29.93 73.49 32.42
CA GLU A 52 31.32 73.63 32.90
C GLU A 52 32.12 72.29 32.65
N ASN A 53 31.39 71.15 32.65
CA ASN A 53 32.00 69.86 32.43
C ASN A 53 31.81 69.43 30.96
N PRO A 54 32.92 69.08 30.20
CA PRO A 54 32.84 68.65 28.82
C PRO A 54 31.96 67.41 28.57
N ASP A 55 31.93 66.44 29.50
CA ASP A 55 31.10 65.23 29.34
C ASP A 55 29.59 65.55 29.55
N LEU A 56 29.31 66.46 30.42
CA LEU A 56 27.97 67.03 30.65
C LEU A 56 27.49 67.79 29.40
N GLN A 57 28.36 68.63 28.84
CA GLN A 57 28.09 69.37 27.59
C GLN A 57 27.76 68.42 26.42
N SER A 58 28.55 67.36 26.25
CA SER A 58 28.36 66.38 25.26
C SER A 58 27.04 65.59 25.43
N THR A 59 26.67 65.26 26.64
CA THR A 59 25.37 64.59 26.99
C THR A 59 24.19 65.48 26.75
N LEU A 60 24.26 66.76 27.06
CA LEU A 60 23.21 67.75 26.89
C LEU A 60 23.00 68.14 25.37
N ALA A 61 24.09 68.20 24.64
CA ALA A 61 24.06 68.46 23.17
C ALA A 61 23.60 67.23 22.36
N GLY A 62 23.72 66.03 22.93
CA GLY A 62 23.38 64.80 22.21
C GLY A 62 24.55 64.17 21.46
N ASP A 63 25.74 64.72 21.64
CA ASP A 63 26.94 64.09 21.10
C ASP A 63 27.31 62.85 21.97
N PRO A 64 27.65 61.74 21.38
CA PRO A 64 28.02 60.55 22.14
C PRO A 64 29.31 60.82 22.96
N THR A 65 29.23 60.56 24.28
CA THR A 65 30.42 60.65 25.14
C THR A 65 31.52 59.66 24.66
N PRO A 66 32.79 59.88 25.05
CA PRO A 66 33.86 58.95 24.69
C PRO A 66 33.54 57.51 25.07
N ASP A 67 32.82 57.30 26.19
CA ASP A 67 32.39 55.98 26.66
C ASP A 67 31.27 55.36 25.78
N GLN A 68 30.35 56.19 25.24
CA GLN A 68 29.33 55.76 24.29
C GLN A 68 29.92 55.43 22.92
N LYS A 69 30.89 56.25 22.44
CA LYS A 69 31.63 55.94 21.21
C LYS A 69 32.37 54.62 21.28
N ASN A 70 33.01 54.35 22.41
CA ASN A 70 33.69 53.07 22.64
C ASN A 70 32.72 51.87 22.71
N LYS A 71 31.52 52.03 23.34
CA LYS A 71 30.50 51.01 23.39
C LYS A 71 29.88 50.77 21.98
N ASP A 72 29.67 51.79 21.21
CA ASP A 72 29.13 51.68 19.84
C ASP A 72 30.12 51.03 18.88
N GLU A 73 31.41 51.32 19.04
CA GLU A 73 32.49 50.66 18.30
C GLU A 73 32.62 49.18 18.70
N ALA A 74 32.53 48.87 20.00
CA ALA A 74 32.55 47.51 20.50
C ALA A 74 31.34 46.73 19.96
N LEU A 75 30.14 47.31 19.96
CA LEU A 75 28.94 46.71 19.43
C LEU A 75 29.01 46.51 17.90
N LYS A 76 29.61 47.48 17.15
CA LYS A 76 29.87 47.30 15.72
C LYS A 76 30.85 46.15 15.46
N ARG A 77 31.94 46.05 16.25
CA ARG A 77 32.88 44.91 16.15
C ARG A 77 32.22 43.59 16.48
N GLN A 78 31.34 43.54 17.47
CA GLN A 78 30.58 42.34 17.86
C GLN A 78 29.59 41.93 16.76
N ARG A 79 28.86 42.88 16.15
CA ARG A 79 27.98 42.61 15.00
C ARG A 79 28.74 42.13 13.78
N ALA A 80 29.90 42.73 13.48
CA ALA A 80 30.77 42.31 12.39
C ALA A 80 31.34 40.90 12.61
N ALA A 81 31.74 40.57 13.85
CA ALA A 81 32.21 39.24 14.21
C ALA A 81 31.08 38.20 14.12
N TRP A 82 29.85 38.57 14.52
CA TRP A 82 28.66 37.69 14.41
C TRP A 82 28.28 37.46 12.95
N ALA A 83 28.27 38.49 12.11
CA ALA A 83 28.00 38.38 10.67
C ALA A 83 29.06 37.52 9.97
N ALA A 84 30.34 37.71 10.32
CA ALA A 84 31.44 36.91 9.81
C ALA A 84 31.39 35.45 10.28
N LYS A 85 30.83 35.18 11.47
CA LYS A 85 30.55 33.82 11.93
C LYS A 85 29.43 33.20 11.15
N GLN A 86 28.28 33.89 10.97
CA GLN A 86 27.14 33.40 10.17
C GLN A 86 27.55 33.09 8.72
N GLU A 87 28.37 33.93 8.10
CA GLU A 87 28.82 33.67 6.74
C GLU A 87 29.78 32.48 6.66
N ARG A 88 30.63 32.27 7.69
CA ARG A 88 31.43 31.04 7.80
C ARG A 88 30.58 29.81 7.96
N ASP A 89 29.61 29.86 8.87
CA ASP A 89 28.69 28.73 9.13
C ASP A 89 27.90 28.40 7.86
N ARG A 90 27.46 29.40 7.09
CA ARG A 90 26.77 29.25 5.82
C ARG A 90 27.65 28.61 4.74
N LEU A 91 28.91 29.11 4.62
CA LEU A 91 29.90 28.55 3.68
C LEU A 91 30.27 27.10 4.07
N GLU A 92 30.35 26.81 5.34
CA GLU A 92 30.62 25.47 5.84
C GLU A 92 29.44 24.53 5.54
N GLN A 93 28.18 24.96 5.74
CA GLN A 93 27.00 24.22 5.34
C GLN A 93 26.95 23.97 3.83
N GLN A 94 27.25 24.96 3.00
CA GLN A 94 27.31 24.79 1.56
C GLN A 94 28.41 23.78 1.15
N ARG A 95 29.57 23.84 1.78
CA ARG A 95 30.62 22.85 1.53
C ARG A 95 30.23 21.44 1.94
N LEU A 96 29.52 21.29 3.07
CA LEU A 96 29.02 20.01 3.54
C LEU A 96 27.94 19.47 2.59
N GLU A 97 27.04 20.33 2.09
CA GLU A 97 26.04 19.93 1.09
C GLU A 97 26.68 19.52 -0.24
N GLU A 98 27.65 20.29 -0.73
CA GLU A 98 28.40 19.93 -1.94
C GLU A 98 29.19 18.63 -1.75
N GLN A 99 29.80 18.44 -0.56
CA GLN A 99 30.50 17.20 -0.26
C GLN A 99 29.54 16.01 -0.24
N ARG A 100 28.38 16.14 0.42
CA ARG A 100 27.34 15.10 0.42
C ARG A 100 26.86 14.78 -0.98
N LYS A 101 26.66 15.80 -1.82
CA LYS A 101 26.26 15.62 -3.21
C LYS A 101 27.29 14.86 -4.01
N ARG A 102 28.59 15.24 -3.87
CA ARG A 102 29.70 14.52 -4.52
C ARG A 102 29.84 13.08 -4.01
N GLU A 103 29.66 12.86 -2.69
CA GLU A 103 29.69 11.51 -2.11
C GLU A 103 28.53 10.66 -2.63
N GLN A 104 27.34 11.26 -2.79
CA GLN A 104 26.17 10.60 -3.37
C GLN A 104 26.36 10.28 -4.85
N GLU A 105 26.91 11.23 -5.63
CA GLU A 105 27.25 11.02 -7.05
C GLU A 105 28.33 9.94 -7.20
N ALA A 106 29.34 9.94 -6.32
CA ALA A 106 30.39 8.91 -6.31
C ALA A 106 29.84 7.53 -5.94
N LYS A 107 28.90 7.45 -4.98
CA LYS A 107 28.21 6.19 -4.66
C LYS A 107 27.38 5.68 -5.83
N ILE A 108 26.64 6.56 -6.50
CA ILE A 108 25.87 6.21 -7.70
C ILE A 108 26.80 5.72 -8.82
N ALA A 109 27.90 6.40 -9.05
CA ALA A 109 28.90 6.00 -10.05
C ALA A 109 29.55 4.65 -9.72
N ALA A 110 29.92 4.45 -8.45
CA ALA A 110 30.48 3.18 -7.96
C ALA A 110 29.47 2.03 -8.07
N ASP A 111 28.20 2.27 -7.75
CA ASP A 111 27.12 1.29 -7.92
C ASP A 111 26.88 0.95 -9.39
N LYS A 112 26.87 1.94 -10.27
CA LYS A 112 26.77 1.75 -11.73
C LYS A 112 27.93 0.92 -12.28
N GLU A 113 29.15 1.19 -11.82
CA GLU A 113 30.33 0.42 -12.24
C GLU A 113 30.32 -1.00 -11.66
N ARG A 114 29.88 -1.16 -10.39
CA ARG A 114 29.68 -2.47 -9.78
C ARG A 114 28.62 -3.27 -10.56
N LYS A 115 27.49 -2.65 -10.89
CA LYS A 115 26.44 -3.25 -11.72
C LYS A 115 26.97 -3.68 -13.09
N ARG A 116 27.79 -2.85 -13.72
CA ARG A 116 28.41 -3.14 -15.00
C ARG A 116 29.37 -4.32 -14.94
N ARG A 117 30.18 -4.42 -13.89
CA ARG A 117 31.07 -5.58 -13.65
C ARG A 117 30.29 -6.87 -13.39
N LEU A 118 29.26 -6.80 -12.50
CA LEU A 118 28.39 -7.93 -12.23
C LEU A 118 27.65 -8.39 -13.50
N LEU A 119 27.16 -7.44 -14.32
CA LEU A 119 26.53 -7.78 -15.59
C LEU A 119 27.51 -8.47 -16.54
N ALA A 120 28.76 -8.02 -16.61
CA ALA A 120 29.82 -8.65 -17.42
C ALA A 120 30.19 -10.07 -16.94
N GLU A 121 30.10 -10.35 -15.63
CA GLU A 121 30.22 -11.71 -15.09
C GLU A 121 29.03 -12.61 -15.45
N TYR A 122 27.84 -12.02 -15.68
CA TYR A 122 26.60 -12.74 -15.95
C TYR A 122 26.20 -12.78 -17.42
N THR A 123 26.74 -11.92 -18.25
CA THR A 123 26.66 -12.02 -19.70
C THR A 123 27.79 -12.91 -20.19
N THR A 124 27.44 -14.06 -20.66
CA THR A 124 28.38 -14.98 -21.29
C THR A 124 28.73 -14.44 -22.68
N ASP A 125 29.88 -13.71 -22.77
CA ASP A 125 30.55 -13.38 -24.02
C ASP A 125 31.39 -14.56 -24.55
N GLU A 126 31.31 -15.73 -23.90
CA GLU A 126 31.87 -16.95 -24.45
C GLU A 126 31.01 -17.34 -25.66
N LEU A 127 31.63 -17.46 -26.82
CA LEU A 127 31.05 -18.04 -28.00
C LEU A 127 30.38 -19.38 -27.64
N PHE A 128 29.06 -19.33 -27.42
CA PHE A 128 28.28 -20.51 -27.10
C PHE A 128 28.34 -21.45 -28.29
N VAL A 129 29.03 -22.57 -28.16
CA VAL A 129 29.09 -23.61 -29.19
C VAL A 129 28.00 -24.63 -28.86
N ALA A 130 26.91 -24.56 -29.61
CA ALA A 130 25.77 -25.43 -29.49
C ALA A 130 26.13 -26.91 -29.73
N ASP A 131 25.64 -27.79 -28.85
CA ASP A 131 25.62 -29.22 -29.07
C ASP A 131 24.63 -29.52 -30.21
N GLN A 132 25.17 -29.98 -31.37
CA GLN A 132 24.36 -30.18 -32.57
C GLN A 132 23.31 -31.29 -32.41
N GLU A 133 23.62 -32.37 -31.75
CA GLU A 133 22.66 -33.47 -31.55
C GLU A 133 21.52 -33.05 -30.65
N LEU A 134 21.84 -32.43 -29.50
CA LEU A 134 20.86 -31.91 -28.58
C LEU A 134 20.00 -30.78 -29.22
N PHE A 135 20.64 -29.94 -30.07
CA PHE A 135 19.93 -28.91 -30.83
C PHE A 135 18.89 -29.47 -31.78
N PHE A 136 19.27 -30.53 -32.54
CA PHE A 136 18.32 -31.16 -33.46
C PHE A 136 17.17 -31.82 -32.74
N ARG A 137 17.41 -32.54 -31.63
CA ARG A 137 16.38 -33.15 -30.78
C ARG A 137 15.43 -32.09 -30.21
N ALA A 138 15.96 -31.02 -29.58
CA ALA A 138 15.18 -29.92 -29.03
C ALA A 138 14.35 -29.21 -30.11
N THR A 139 14.95 -28.97 -31.31
CA THR A 139 14.28 -28.35 -32.45
C THR A 139 13.17 -29.21 -33.00
N ALA A 140 13.33 -30.52 -33.05
CA ALA A 140 12.28 -31.44 -33.48
C ALA A 140 11.07 -31.37 -32.53
N ILE A 141 11.29 -31.33 -31.19
CA ILE A 141 10.21 -31.14 -30.23
C ILE A 141 9.50 -29.79 -30.45
N LEU A 142 10.25 -28.71 -30.66
CA LEU A 142 9.70 -27.39 -30.93
C LEU A 142 8.82 -27.36 -32.17
N LYS A 143 9.30 -27.95 -33.29
CA LYS A 143 8.58 -28.02 -34.56
C LYS A 143 7.31 -28.87 -34.49
N ASN A 144 7.35 -29.98 -33.75
CA ASN A 144 6.17 -30.81 -33.51
C ASN A 144 5.05 -30.05 -32.79
N LEU A 145 5.40 -29.03 -32.01
CA LEU A 145 4.43 -28.22 -31.24
C LEU A 145 3.88 -27.05 -32.02
N TYR A 146 4.75 -26.32 -32.72
CA TYR A 146 4.42 -25.02 -33.31
C TYR A 146 4.54 -25.02 -34.85
N GLY A 147 4.81 -26.16 -35.45
CA GLY A 147 4.93 -26.35 -36.91
C GLY A 147 6.37 -26.16 -37.41
N GLU A 148 6.57 -26.56 -38.68
CA GLU A 148 7.92 -26.62 -39.30
C GLU A 148 8.70 -25.32 -39.31
N ASN A 149 8.01 -24.18 -39.25
CA ASN A 149 8.64 -22.86 -39.25
C ASN A 149 9.04 -22.37 -37.83
N ALA A 150 8.76 -23.16 -36.80
CA ALA A 150 9.08 -22.77 -35.40
C ALA A 150 10.60 -22.70 -35.21
N ARG A 151 11.03 -21.64 -34.53
CA ARG A 151 12.43 -21.40 -34.17
C ARG A 151 12.51 -20.97 -32.72
N PHE A 152 13.59 -21.32 -32.02
CA PHE A 152 13.90 -20.80 -30.72
C PHE A 152 14.10 -19.29 -30.75
N ARG A 153 13.64 -18.61 -29.71
CA ARG A 153 14.01 -17.22 -29.47
C ARG A 153 15.47 -17.17 -28.99
N PRO A 154 16.16 -16.03 -29.17
CA PRO A 154 17.53 -15.87 -28.66
C PRO A 154 17.67 -16.32 -27.21
N GLY A 155 18.70 -17.12 -26.91
CA GLY A 155 18.99 -17.67 -25.59
C GLY A 155 18.13 -18.86 -25.13
N GLN A 156 16.99 -19.19 -25.79
CA GLN A 156 16.14 -20.31 -25.34
C GLN A 156 16.83 -21.67 -25.46
N TYR A 157 17.46 -21.95 -26.59
CA TYR A 157 18.20 -23.21 -26.78
C TYR A 157 19.41 -23.28 -25.84
N GLU A 158 20.12 -22.17 -25.69
CA GLU A 158 21.24 -22.05 -24.74
C GLU A 158 20.78 -22.39 -23.29
N ALA A 159 19.63 -21.87 -22.86
CA ALA A 159 19.08 -22.19 -21.56
C ALA A 159 18.73 -23.69 -21.40
N ILE A 160 18.21 -24.34 -22.48
CA ILE A 160 17.90 -25.77 -22.50
C ILE A 160 19.21 -26.57 -22.33
N GLU A 161 20.21 -26.29 -23.18
CA GLU A 161 21.48 -27.02 -23.14
C GLU A 161 22.19 -26.84 -21.81
N ARG A 162 22.28 -25.62 -21.30
CA ARG A 162 22.91 -25.33 -20.00
C ARG A 162 22.16 -25.99 -18.83
N THR A 163 20.84 -26.03 -18.86
CA THR A 163 20.06 -26.74 -17.83
C THR A 163 20.46 -28.22 -17.74
N ILE A 164 20.63 -28.86 -18.88
CA ILE A 164 20.98 -30.29 -18.95
C ILE A 164 22.45 -30.53 -18.55
N LYS A 165 23.38 -29.70 -19.09
CA LYS A 165 24.82 -29.90 -18.93
C LYS A 165 25.41 -29.34 -17.65
N GLU A 166 25.01 -28.13 -17.25
CA GLU A 166 25.59 -27.39 -16.11
C GLU A 166 24.93 -27.70 -14.77
N LYS A 167 23.75 -28.35 -14.80
CA LYS A 167 22.99 -28.85 -13.65
C LYS A 167 22.41 -27.79 -12.71
N ARG A 168 22.89 -26.57 -12.67
CA ARG A 168 22.32 -25.47 -11.86
C ARG A 168 22.33 -24.19 -12.67
N LEU A 169 21.15 -23.72 -13.06
CA LEU A 169 20.98 -22.56 -13.91
C LEU A 169 19.91 -21.62 -13.35
N LEU A 170 20.21 -20.33 -13.30
CA LEU A 170 19.25 -19.25 -13.10
C LEU A 170 19.04 -18.51 -14.41
N VAL A 171 17.81 -18.50 -14.91
CA VAL A 171 17.42 -17.80 -16.14
C VAL A 171 16.63 -16.54 -15.77
N VAL A 172 17.19 -15.37 -16.08
CA VAL A 172 16.56 -14.06 -15.91
C VAL A 172 16.21 -13.52 -17.29
N GLN A 173 14.91 -13.57 -17.64
CA GLN A 173 14.44 -13.22 -18.98
C GLN A 173 13.10 -12.52 -18.96
N LYS A 174 12.89 -11.54 -19.86
CA LYS A 174 11.68 -10.73 -19.94
C LYS A 174 10.38 -11.55 -19.97
N THR A 175 9.29 -10.95 -19.53
CA THR A 175 7.96 -11.55 -19.63
C THR A 175 7.63 -11.88 -21.09
N GLY A 176 6.99 -13.04 -21.32
CA GLY A 176 6.65 -13.48 -22.67
C GLY A 176 7.82 -14.07 -23.48
N TRP A 177 9.04 -14.17 -22.93
CA TRP A 177 10.17 -14.83 -23.61
C TRP A 177 9.96 -16.34 -23.82
N GLY A 178 9.16 -16.97 -22.99
CA GLY A 178 8.86 -18.40 -23.09
C GLY A 178 9.67 -19.26 -22.13
N LYS A 179 9.86 -18.82 -20.89
CA LYS A 179 10.54 -19.56 -19.82
C LYS A 179 9.98 -20.96 -19.63
N SER A 180 8.65 -21.13 -19.67
CA SER A 180 7.99 -22.44 -19.50
C SER A 180 8.34 -23.44 -20.59
N LEU A 181 8.53 -22.98 -21.83
CA LEU A 181 8.93 -23.83 -22.95
C LEU A 181 10.30 -24.48 -22.70
N VAL A 182 11.23 -23.76 -22.06
CA VAL A 182 12.56 -24.28 -21.74
C VAL A 182 12.45 -25.52 -20.87
N TYR A 183 11.76 -25.43 -19.73
CA TYR A 183 11.68 -26.60 -18.85
C TYR A 183 10.77 -27.72 -19.36
N PHE A 184 9.79 -27.43 -20.22
CA PHE A 184 9.01 -28.49 -20.86
C PHE A 184 9.85 -29.28 -21.85
N ILE A 185 10.69 -28.61 -22.66
CA ILE A 185 11.60 -29.29 -23.58
C ILE A 185 12.67 -30.09 -22.81
N CYS A 186 13.25 -29.48 -21.74
CA CYS A 186 14.18 -30.21 -20.86
C CYS A 186 13.53 -31.46 -20.26
N THR A 187 12.27 -31.35 -19.78
CA THR A 187 11.51 -32.50 -19.28
C THR A 187 11.47 -33.61 -20.33
N LYS A 188 11.08 -33.30 -21.55
CA LYS A 188 10.92 -34.29 -22.61
C LYS A 188 12.24 -34.97 -22.96
N LEU A 189 13.29 -34.18 -23.12
CA LEU A 189 14.64 -34.70 -23.40
C LEU A 189 15.17 -35.60 -22.31
N LEU A 190 15.03 -35.19 -21.04
CA LEU A 190 15.47 -35.97 -19.88
C LEU A 190 14.64 -37.25 -19.69
N ARG A 191 13.33 -37.20 -19.97
CA ARG A 191 12.46 -38.42 -19.91
C ARG A 191 12.82 -39.40 -21.00
N GLU A 192 13.19 -38.96 -22.20
CA GLU A 192 13.71 -39.82 -23.28
C GLU A 192 14.97 -40.56 -22.86
N GLU A 193 15.79 -39.93 -21.98
CA GLU A 193 17.01 -40.55 -21.40
C GLU A 193 16.76 -41.36 -20.12
N GLY A 194 15.50 -41.56 -19.77
CA GLY A 194 15.07 -42.35 -18.62
C GLY A 194 15.21 -41.66 -17.26
N ALA A 195 15.26 -40.33 -17.22
CA ALA A 195 15.27 -39.56 -15.99
C ALA A 195 13.94 -39.69 -15.23
N GLY A 196 13.93 -39.29 -13.94
CA GLY A 196 12.73 -39.23 -13.11
C GLY A 196 11.78 -38.10 -13.46
N VAL A 197 10.77 -37.90 -12.65
CA VAL A 197 9.76 -36.86 -12.82
C VAL A 197 10.37 -35.45 -12.71
N THR A 198 9.90 -34.52 -13.54
CA THR A 198 10.19 -33.08 -13.35
C THR A 198 9.26 -32.51 -12.30
N LEU A 199 9.83 -32.00 -11.22
CA LEU A 199 9.08 -31.26 -10.19
C LEU A 199 9.20 -29.75 -10.47
N VAL A 200 8.06 -29.08 -10.77
CA VAL A 200 8.01 -27.63 -10.98
C VAL A 200 7.34 -26.97 -9.78
N ILE A 201 8.08 -26.12 -9.10
CA ILE A 201 7.55 -25.30 -8.00
C ILE A 201 7.04 -24.00 -8.58
N SER A 202 5.75 -23.71 -8.39
CA SER A 202 5.08 -22.53 -8.92
C SER A 202 4.21 -21.88 -7.83
N PRO A 203 4.26 -20.54 -7.68
CA PRO A 203 3.62 -19.86 -6.55
C PRO A 203 2.09 -19.71 -6.68
N LEU A 204 1.52 -19.97 -7.85
CA LEU A 204 0.15 -19.57 -8.14
C LEU A 204 -0.69 -20.65 -8.82
N LEU A 205 -1.87 -20.92 -8.27
CA LEU A 205 -2.82 -21.90 -8.79
C LEU A 205 -3.25 -21.61 -10.25
N ALA A 206 -3.60 -20.37 -10.55
CA ALA A 206 -4.03 -19.96 -11.89
C ALA A 206 -2.94 -20.15 -12.95
N LEU A 207 -1.66 -20.00 -12.58
CA LEU A 207 -0.51 -20.27 -13.44
C LEU A 207 -0.38 -21.77 -13.72
N MET A 208 -0.58 -22.60 -12.69
CA MET A 208 -0.45 -24.05 -12.78
C MET A 208 -1.43 -24.64 -13.80
N ASP A 209 -2.68 -24.18 -13.84
CA ASP A 209 -3.68 -24.68 -14.79
C ASP A 209 -3.29 -24.39 -16.26
N ASN A 210 -2.77 -23.18 -16.51
CA ASN A 210 -2.26 -22.82 -17.83
C ASN A 210 -1.01 -23.64 -18.21
N GLN A 211 -0.11 -23.86 -17.28
CA GLN A 211 1.11 -24.65 -17.47
C GLN A 211 0.76 -26.13 -17.71
N LEU A 212 -0.18 -26.72 -16.94
CA LEU A 212 -0.68 -28.07 -17.18
C LEU A 212 -1.29 -28.23 -18.56
N SER A 213 -2.12 -27.26 -18.96
CA SER A 213 -2.72 -27.28 -20.31
C SER A 213 -1.66 -27.23 -21.40
N ALA A 214 -0.63 -26.40 -21.25
CA ALA A 214 0.49 -26.31 -22.19
C ALA A 214 1.34 -27.61 -22.19
N ALA A 215 1.66 -28.18 -21.04
CA ALA A 215 2.41 -29.42 -20.90
C ALA A 215 1.67 -30.61 -21.56
N ARG A 216 0.34 -30.71 -21.34
CA ARG A 216 -0.50 -31.74 -21.99
C ARG A 216 -0.52 -31.61 -23.50
N LYS A 217 -0.54 -30.40 -24.07
CA LYS A 217 -0.42 -30.18 -25.52
C LYS A 217 0.91 -30.67 -26.06
N MET A 218 1.97 -30.71 -25.26
CA MET A 218 3.26 -31.29 -25.60
C MET A 218 3.29 -32.82 -25.45
N GLY A 219 2.20 -33.45 -25.07
CA GLY A 219 2.11 -34.89 -24.83
C GLY A 219 2.78 -35.34 -23.52
N LEU A 220 2.98 -34.44 -22.54
CA LEU A 220 3.51 -34.78 -21.23
C LEU A 220 2.38 -35.26 -20.31
N ASN A 221 2.62 -36.38 -19.62
CA ASN A 221 1.74 -36.83 -18.53
C ASN A 221 2.02 -36.00 -17.28
N CYS A 222 1.06 -35.15 -16.88
CA CYS A 222 1.29 -34.17 -15.85
C CYS A 222 0.15 -34.06 -14.84
N ALA A 223 0.48 -33.77 -13.60
CA ALA A 223 -0.42 -33.54 -12.47
C ALA A 223 -0.05 -32.27 -11.70
N ALA A 224 -0.95 -31.83 -10.79
CA ALA A 224 -0.69 -30.72 -9.87
C ALA A 224 -0.94 -31.11 -8.42
N LEU A 225 -0.02 -30.69 -7.54
CA LEU A 225 -0.12 -30.78 -6.08
C LEU A 225 -0.40 -29.40 -5.50
N ASN A 226 -1.65 -29.13 -5.16
CA ASN A 226 -2.11 -27.85 -4.62
C ASN A 226 -3.29 -28.02 -3.66
N SER A 227 -3.95 -26.95 -3.24
CA SER A 227 -5.10 -27.00 -2.36
C SER A 227 -6.34 -27.60 -3.01
N THR A 228 -6.53 -27.43 -4.30
CA THR A 228 -7.70 -27.95 -5.04
C THR A 228 -7.60 -29.47 -5.28
N THR A 229 -6.39 -30.01 -5.34
CA THR A 229 -6.12 -31.45 -5.52
C THR A 229 -5.82 -32.18 -4.20
N ALA A 230 -6.19 -31.60 -3.06
CA ALA A 230 -5.90 -32.17 -1.75
C ALA A 230 -6.43 -33.60 -1.56
N ASN A 231 -7.57 -33.95 -2.16
CA ASN A 231 -8.17 -35.28 -2.11
C ASN A 231 -7.43 -36.31 -2.99
N GLU A 232 -6.75 -35.86 -4.03
CA GLU A 232 -5.99 -36.69 -4.98
C GLU A 232 -4.51 -36.77 -4.63
N ARG A 233 -4.06 -36.02 -3.64
CA ARG A 233 -2.64 -35.86 -3.27
C ARG A 233 -1.91 -37.19 -3.12
N GLU A 234 -2.51 -38.14 -2.42
CA GLU A 234 -1.88 -39.43 -2.17
C GLU A 234 -1.67 -40.25 -3.46
N LEU A 235 -2.69 -40.23 -4.33
CA LEU A 235 -2.59 -40.90 -5.64
C LEU A 235 -1.51 -40.25 -6.52
N ILE A 236 -1.39 -38.92 -6.48
CA ILE A 236 -0.35 -38.20 -7.25
C ILE A 236 1.03 -38.58 -6.69
N LEU A 237 1.22 -38.60 -5.37
CA LEU A 237 2.49 -38.98 -4.75
C LEU A 237 2.89 -40.41 -5.10
N MET A 238 1.96 -41.38 -5.03
CA MET A 238 2.19 -42.77 -5.46
C MET A 238 2.56 -42.85 -6.94
N GLY A 239 1.93 -42.05 -7.79
CA GLY A 239 2.26 -41.93 -9.20
C GLY A 239 3.65 -41.35 -9.47
N MET A 240 4.10 -40.39 -8.62
CA MET A 240 5.47 -39.86 -8.69
C MET A 240 6.50 -40.92 -8.29
N GLU A 241 6.25 -41.66 -7.20
CA GLU A 241 7.09 -42.78 -6.75
C GLU A 241 7.19 -43.85 -7.85
N ALA A 242 6.06 -44.22 -8.45
CA ALA A 242 6.01 -45.15 -9.58
C ALA A 242 6.58 -44.57 -10.90
N ASN A 243 7.04 -43.32 -10.91
CA ASN A 243 7.60 -42.60 -12.07
C ASN A 243 6.65 -42.56 -13.29
N THR A 244 5.34 -42.52 -13.06
CA THR A 244 4.32 -42.49 -14.12
C THR A 244 4.10 -41.09 -14.70
N TYR A 245 4.36 -40.02 -13.94
CA TYR A 245 4.26 -38.65 -14.41
C TYR A 245 5.59 -38.19 -15.03
N ASP A 246 5.48 -37.40 -16.11
CA ASP A 246 6.62 -36.72 -16.70
C ASP A 246 6.92 -35.41 -15.96
N LEU A 247 5.84 -34.72 -15.52
CA LEU A 247 5.95 -33.43 -14.86
C LEU A 247 4.86 -33.29 -13.79
N VAL A 248 5.25 -32.82 -12.59
CA VAL A 248 4.33 -32.47 -11.52
C VAL A 248 4.57 -31.02 -11.10
N LEU A 249 3.52 -30.21 -11.16
CA LEU A 249 3.52 -28.86 -10.61
C LEU A 249 3.14 -28.93 -9.13
N ALA A 250 3.86 -28.22 -8.28
CA ALA A 250 3.57 -28.16 -6.85
C ALA A 250 3.61 -26.71 -6.35
N THR A 251 2.69 -26.36 -5.44
CA THR A 251 2.83 -25.12 -4.69
C THR A 251 3.85 -25.29 -3.56
N PRO A 252 4.53 -24.22 -3.10
CA PRO A 252 5.48 -24.30 -1.99
C PRO A 252 4.87 -24.90 -0.73
N GLU A 253 3.61 -24.56 -0.42
CA GLU A 253 2.86 -25.07 0.73
C GLU A 253 2.64 -26.59 0.63
N SER A 254 2.43 -27.09 -0.59
CA SER A 254 2.27 -28.54 -0.82
C SER A 254 3.55 -29.32 -0.54
N LEU A 255 4.73 -28.73 -0.80
CA LEU A 255 6.02 -29.32 -0.47
C LEU A 255 6.26 -29.42 1.04
N MET A 256 5.66 -28.51 1.81
CA MET A 256 5.78 -28.51 3.28
C MET A 256 4.86 -29.55 3.94
N ASN A 257 3.95 -30.14 3.19
CA ASN A 257 3.04 -31.16 3.71
C ASN A 257 3.81 -32.40 4.21
N LYS A 258 3.40 -32.91 5.38
CA LYS A 258 4.03 -34.07 6.01
C LYS A 258 4.06 -35.32 5.09
N LYS A 259 2.97 -35.58 4.36
CA LYS A 259 2.89 -36.68 3.41
C LYS A 259 3.89 -36.51 2.26
N PHE A 260 3.99 -35.32 1.63
CA PHE A 260 4.97 -35.08 0.58
C PHE A 260 6.39 -35.39 1.07
N ARG A 261 6.78 -34.91 2.25
CA ARG A 261 8.10 -35.14 2.83
C ARG A 261 8.38 -36.63 3.14
N GLN A 262 7.35 -37.42 3.44
CA GLN A 262 7.49 -38.87 3.63
C GLN A 262 7.79 -39.63 2.33
N TYR A 263 7.15 -39.18 1.19
CA TYR A 263 7.37 -39.79 -0.12
C TYR A 263 8.63 -39.31 -0.82
N LEU A 264 9.12 -38.09 -0.51
CA LEU A 264 10.22 -37.43 -1.25
C LEU A 264 11.49 -38.30 -1.38
N PRO A 265 11.96 -39.07 -0.37
CA PRO A 265 13.14 -39.94 -0.51
C PRO A 265 12.99 -41.04 -1.56
N ASP A 266 11.77 -41.51 -1.82
CA ASP A 266 11.47 -42.61 -2.73
C ASP A 266 11.10 -42.12 -4.14
N ILE A 267 10.86 -40.81 -4.30
CA ILE A 267 10.56 -40.19 -5.60
C ILE A 267 11.87 -39.92 -6.37
N ARG A 268 11.95 -40.48 -7.56
CA ARG A 268 13.06 -40.18 -8.48
C ARG A 268 12.81 -38.87 -9.23
N ILE A 269 13.42 -37.76 -8.77
CA ILE A 269 13.35 -36.47 -9.43
C ILE A 269 14.40 -36.39 -10.55
N GLY A 270 13.97 -36.07 -11.78
CA GLY A 270 14.83 -35.91 -12.96
C GLY A 270 15.25 -34.48 -13.21
N LEU A 271 14.41 -33.51 -12.83
CA LEU A 271 14.65 -32.06 -12.93
C LEU A 271 13.83 -31.35 -11.86
N LEU A 272 14.46 -30.44 -11.14
CA LEU A 272 13.76 -29.48 -10.28
C LEU A 272 13.68 -28.13 -10.98
N VAL A 273 12.49 -27.58 -11.13
CA VAL A 273 12.25 -26.23 -11.65
C VAL A 273 11.65 -25.34 -10.58
N ILE A 274 12.21 -24.15 -10.41
CA ILE A 274 11.69 -23.12 -9.53
C ILE A 274 11.24 -21.96 -10.40
N ASP A 275 9.95 -21.90 -10.65
CA ASP A 275 9.37 -20.80 -11.43
C ASP A 275 9.11 -19.59 -10.52
N GLU A 276 9.20 -18.38 -11.08
CA GLU A 276 9.17 -17.10 -10.35
C GLU A 276 10.11 -17.10 -9.13
N ALA A 277 11.36 -17.51 -9.36
CA ALA A 277 12.36 -17.75 -8.32
C ALA A 277 12.66 -16.53 -7.44
N HIS A 278 12.32 -15.31 -7.89
CA HIS A 278 12.41 -14.10 -7.06
C HIS A 278 11.60 -14.18 -5.76
N CYS A 279 10.58 -15.05 -5.69
CA CYS A 279 9.81 -15.28 -4.47
C CYS A 279 10.62 -15.98 -3.35
N ILE A 280 11.78 -16.57 -3.65
CA ILE A 280 12.66 -17.21 -2.65
C ILE A 280 13.41 -16.15 -1.83
N SER A 281 13.76 -15.03 -2.46
CA SER A 281 14.60 -14.02 -1.84
C SER A 281 13.82 -13.22 -0.79
N ASP A 282 14.40 -13.04 0.39
CA ASP A 282 13.88 -12.14 1.43
C ASP A 282 13.77 -10.69 0.91
N TRP A 283 14.53 -10.36 -0.11
CA TRP A 283 14.53 -9.10 -0.84
C TRP A 283 13.57 -9.10 -2.02
N GLY A 284 12.91 -10.24 -2.29
CA GLY A 284 11.88 -10.38 -3.32
C GLY A 284 10.60 -9.64 -2.90
N HIS A 285 9.97 -8.96 -3.85
CA HIS A 285 8.76 -8.17 -3.58
C HIS A 285 7.52 -9.02 -3.22
N ASP A 286 7.52 -10.30 -3.61
CA ASP A 286 6.48 -11.29 -3.31
C ASP A 286 7.04 -12.41 -2.43
N PHE A 287 7.90 -12.02 -1.47
CA PHE A 287 8.48 -12.93 -0.53
C PHE A 287 7.43 -13.83 0.13
N ARG A 288 7.64 -15.14 0.03
CA ARG A 288 6.80 -16.15 0.65
C ARG A 288 7.65 -17.01 1.55
N LEU A 289 7.29 -17.06 2.82
CA LEU A 289 7.98 -17.84 3.84
C LEU A 289 8.19 -19.31 3.45
N GLU A 290 7.25 -19.87 2.70
CA GLU A 290 7.31 -21.25 2.22
C GLU A 290 8.39 -21.46 1.15
N TYR A 291 8.71 -20.42 0.37
CA TYR A 291 9.78 -20.48 -0.62
C TYR A 291 11.16 -20.63 0.02
N ASN A 292 11.42 -20.02 1.17
CA ASN A 292 12.67 -20.20 1.91
C ASN A 292 12.91 -21.64 2.34
N LYS A 293 11.88 -22.47 2.37
CA LYS A 293 11.98 -23.87 2.72
C LYS A 293 12.32 -24.76 1.52
N ILE A 294 12.31 -24.22 0.29
CA ILE A 294 12.64 -24.96 -0.94
C ILE A 294 14.10 -25.43 -0.92
N TYR A 295 15.02 -24.67 -0.29
CA TYR A 295 16.40 -25.09 -0.13
C TYR A 295 16.51 -26.49 0.52
N ARG A 296 15.62 -26.83 1.46
CA ARG A 296 15.56 -28.16 2.11
C ARG A 296 15.24 -29.29 1.12
N VAL A 297 14.42 -28.98 0.11
CA VAL A 297 14.14 -29.92 -0.98
C VAL A 297 15.37 -30.05 -1.86
N ILE A 298 16.06 -28.94 -2.17
CA ILE A 298 17.29 -28.94 -2.98
C ILE A 298 18.40 -29.75 -2.29
N GLU A 299 18.55 -29.64 -0.97
CA GLU A 299 19.53 -30.36 -0.18
C GLU A 299 19.28 -31.89 -0.16
N GLN A 300 18.02 -32.30 -0.29
CA GLN A 300 17.64 -33.72 -0.32
C GLN A 300 17.74 -34.36 -1.71
N LEU A 301 17.93 -33.53 -2.77
CA LEU A 301 18.09 -34.05 -4.13
C LEU A 301 19.43 -34.79 -4.29
N GLN A 302 19.41 -35.78 -5.16
CA GLN A 302 20.65 -36.42 -5.59
C GLN A 302 21.59 -35.39 -6.25
N PRO A 303 22.90 -35.41 -6.04
CA PRO A 303 23.83 -34.40 -6.51
C PRO A 303 23.80 -34.12 -8.02
N ASN A 304 23.30 -35.07 -8.79
CA ASN A 304 23.25 -35.00 -10.26
C ASN A 304 21.93 -34.47 -10.83
N VAL A 305 20.93 -34.17 -10.02
CA VAL A 305 19.65 -33.66 -10.48
C VAL A 305 19.82 -32.20 -10.91
N PRO A 306 19.47 -31.86 -12.16
CA PRO A 306 19.46 -30.48 -12.62
C PRO A 306 18.47 -29.64 -11.82
N VAL A 307 18.84 -28.38 -11.55
CA VAL A 307 17.99 -27.36 -10.92
C VAL A 307 17.95 -26.13 -11.83
N LEU A 308 16.76 -25.79 -12.32
CA LEU A 308 16.51 -24.62 -13.13
C LEU A 308 15.65 -23.65 -12.37
N ALA A 309 16.16 -22.47 -12.09
CA ALA A 309 15.37 -21.36 -11.59
C ALA A 309 15.04 -20.37 -12.73
N THR A 310 13.80 -19.92 -12.79
CA THR A 310 13.37 -18.95 -13.80
C THR A 310 12.70 -17.75 -13.17
N THR A 311 12.98 -16.56 -13.67
CA THR A 311 12.33 -15.32 -13.25
C THR A 311 12.32 -14.28 -14.35
N ALA A 312 11.38 -13.34 -14.28
CA ALA A 312 11.37 -12.18 -15.16
C ALA A 312 11.95 -10.93 -14.48
N THR A 313 12.12 -10.96 -13.18
CA THR A 313 12.36 -9.77 -12.37
C THR A 313 13.33 -10.10 -11.24
N ALA A 314 14.59 -10.17 -11.53
CA ALA A 314 15.63 -10.29 -10.51
C ALA A 314 16.62 -9.15 -10.68
N ASN A 315 16.74 -8.31 -9.68
CA ASN A 315 17.85 -7.38 -9.53
C ASN A 315 19.08 -8.13 -8.99
N ASN A 316 20.22 -7.46 -8.93
CA ASN A 316 21.46 -8.11 -8.52
C ASN A 316 21.41 -8.67 -7.09
N HIS A 317 20.68 -8.03 -6.16
CA HIS A 317 20.52 -8.54 -4.80
C HIS A 317 19.73 -9.85 -4.77
N VAL A 318 18.64 -9.92 -5.55
CA VAL A 318 17.86 -11.16 -5.67
C VAL A 318 18.71 -12.28 -6.32
N ILE A 319 19.55 -11.94 -7.30
CA ILE A 319 20.45 -12.91 -7.92
C ILE A 319 21.49 -13.44 -6.93
N GLU A 320 22.14 -12.55 -6.15
CA GLU A 320 23.10 -12.91 -5.13
C GLU A 320 22.48 -13.83 -4.06
N ASP A 321 21.27 -13.54 -3.63
CA ASP A 321 20.53 -14.34 -2.65
C ASP A 321 20.17 -15.73 -3.21
N LEU A 322 19.62 -15.77 -4.44
CA LEU A 322 19.34 -17.02 -5.13
C LEU A 322 20.62 -17.87 -5.34
N GLN A 323 21.74 -17.23 -5.66
CA GLN A 323 23.02 -17.93 -5.79
C GLN A 323 23.48 -18.57 -4.48
N ASN A 324 23.27 -17.89 -3.36
CA ASN A 324 23.61 -18.42 -2.04
C ASN A 324 22.71 -19.60 -1.65
N GLN A 325 21.42 -19.51 -1.93
CA GLN A 325 20.44 -20.54 -1.56
C GLN A 325 20.48 -21.77 -2.49
N MET A 326 20.80 -21.58 -3.78
CA MET A 326 20.82 -22.67 -4.77
C MET A 326 22.20 -23.31 -4.98
N GLY A 327 23.24 -22.92 -4.23
CA GLY A 327 24.60 -23.44 -4.38
C GLY A 327 25.30 -22.94 -5.64
N LYS A 328 25.29 -21.63 -5.86
CA LYS A 328 25.98 -20.87 -6.92
C LYS A 328 25.64 -21.34 -8.34
N PRO A 329 24.35 -21.26 -8.76
CA PRO A 329 23.96 -21.54 -10.14
C PRO A 329 24.65 -20.58 -11.12
N LYS A 330 24.91 -21.05 -12.33
CA LYS A 330 25.25 -20.14 -13.42
C LYS A 330 24.05 -19.27 -13.76
N VAL A 331 24.29 -18.02 -14.16
CA VAL A 331 23.23 -17.07 -14.47
C VAL A 331 23.20 -16.78 -15.96
N SER A 332 22.06 -17.04 -16.60
CA SER A 332 21.77 -16.62 -17.97
C SER A 332 20.82 -15.44 -17.91
N ARG A 333 21.29 -14.25 -18.24
CA ARG A 333 20.51 -13.01 -18.19
C ARG A 333 20.38 -12.41 -19.58
N GLY A 334 19.16 -12.12 -20.00
CA GLY A 334 18.89 -11.40 -21.24
C GLY A 334 18.36 -9.99 -20.97
N HIS A 335 18.24 -9.22 -22.04
CA HIS A 335 17.70 -7.87 -22.00
C HIS A 335 16.24 -7.85 -21.60
N LEU A 336 15.90 -6.95 -20.68
CA LEU A 336 14.54 -6.81 -20.15
C LEU A 336 13.71 -5.81 -20.97
N MET A 337 14.32 -4.88 -21.70
CA MET A 337 13.59 -3.90 -22.50
C MET A 337 12.71 -4.55 -23.57
N ARG A 338 11.56 -3.98 -23.79
CA ARG A 338 10.59 -4.44 -24.78
C ARG A 338 10.27 -3.33 -25.77
N ASP A 339 10.65 -3.53 -27.02
CA ASP A 339 10.57 -2.55 -28.11
C ASP A 339 9.15 -2.27 -28.60
N ASN A 340 8.16 -3.04 -28.14
CA ASN A 340 6.76 -2.92 -28.50
C ASN A 340 5.86 -2.36 -27.40
N LEU A 341 6.42 -1.93 -26.26
CA LEU A 341 5.68 -1.33 -25.15
C LEU A 341 5.94 0.17 -25.06
N SER A 342 4.95 0.97 -25.40
CA SER A 342 4.98 2.42 -25.20
C SER A 342 4.53 2.77 -23.78
N ILE A 343 5.39 3.41 -23.00
CA ILE A 343 5.11 3.85 -21.63
C ILE A 343 4.77 5.33 -21.64
N GLN A 344 3.70 5.72 -20.95
CA GLN A 344 3.37 7.12 -20.69
C GLN A 344 2.99 7.32 -19.23
N ILE A 345 3.51 8.38 -18.60
CA ILE A 345 3.16 8.78 -17.25
C ILE A 345 2.16 9.92 -17.30
N LEU A 346 1.14 9.83 -16.45
CA LEU A 346 0.03 10.77 -16.37
C LEU A 346 -0.03 11.35 -14.93
N PRO A 347 0.41 12.59 -14.71
CA PRO A 347 0.38 13.22 -13.40
C PRO A 347 -1.06 13.71 -13.07
N LEU A 348 -1.92 12.76 -12.74
CA LEU A 348 -3.33 12.98 -12.37
C LEU A 348 -3.50 12.78 -10.87
N SER A 349 -3.54 13.87 -10.11
CA SER A 349 -3.50 13.87 -8.66
C SER A 349 -4.81 13.50 -7.97
N ASP A 350 -5.94 13.75 -8.64
CA ASP A 350 -7.28 13.50 -8.09
C ASP A 350 -8.01 12.37 -8.81
N LYS A 351 -8.88 11.66 -8.09
CA LYS A 351 -9.64 10.53 -8.63
C LYS A 351 -10.54 10.95 -9.78
N GLU A 352 -11.19 12.07 -9.67
CA GLU A 352 -12.11 12.61 -10.66
C GLU A 352 -11.41 12.80 -12.02
N SER A 353 -10.20 13.31 -12.01
CA SER A 353 -9.38 13.45 -13.22
C SER A 353 -8.94 12.11 -13.79
N ARG A 354 -8.63 11.10 -12.94
CA ARG A 354 -8.28 9.75 -13.40
C ARG A 354 -9.48 9.07 -14.07
N TYR A 355 -10.66 9.13 -13.45
CA TYR A 355 -11.90 8.60 -14.03
C TYR A 355 -12.22 9.28 -15.37
N ALA A 356 -12.16 10.61 -15.39
CA ALA A 356 -12.42 11.40 -16.59
C ALA A 356 -11.43 11.08 -17.72
N TRP A 357 -10.13 10.96 -17.41
CA TRP A 357 -9.11 10.65 -18.41
C TRP A 357 -9.33 9.27 -19.04
N ILE A 358 -9.66 8.26 -18.21
CA ILE A 358 -9.97 6.92 -18.71
C ILE A 358 -11.18 6.98 -19.65
N LEU A 359 -12.25 7.65 -19.25
CA LEU A 359 -13.45 7.78 -20.06
C LEU A 359 -13.18 8.50 -21.42
N ASP A 360 -12.39 9.57 -21.42
CA ASP A 360 -12.05 10.33 -22.61
C ASP A 360 -11.17 9.53 -23.61
N ASN A 361 -10.37 8.60 -23.12
CA ASN A 361 -9.33 7.97 -23.91
C ASN A 361 -9.54 6.47 -24.18
N ILE A 362 -10.33 5.77 -23.35
CA ILE A 362 -10.49 4.31 -23.43
C ILE A 362 -11.05 3.85 -24.79
N GLY A 363 -11.94 4.65 -25.42
CA GLY A 363 -12.49 4.39 -26.74
C GLY A 363 -11.46 4.49 -27.86
N ARG A 364 -10.37 5.22 -27.66
CA ARG A 364 -9.27 5.41 -28.62
C ARG A 364 -8.23 4.29 -28.56
N LEU A 365 -8.25 3.49 -27.50
CA LEU A 365 -7.34 2.37 -27.31
C LEU A 365 -7.89 1.14 -28.03
N PRO A 366 -7.10 0.51 -28.94
CA PRO A 366 -7.54 -0.66 -29.69
C PRO A 366 -7.65 -1.88 -28.77
N GLY A 367 -8.40 -2.90 -29.22
CA GLY A 367 -8.47 -4.21 -28.57
C GLY A 367 -8.94 -4.20 -27.12
N THR A 368 -8.45 -5.12 -26.34
CA THR A 368 -8.76 -5.29 -24.92
C THR A 368 -7.59 -4.88 -24.03
N GLY A 369 -7.90 -4.50 -22.80
CA GLY A 369 -6.87 -4.05 -21.86
C GLY A 369 -7.16 -4.32 -20.39
N ILE A 370 -6.17 -4.02 -19.54
CA ILE A 370 -6.21 -4.22 -18.11
C ILE A 370 -6.07 -2.87 -17.43
N ILE A 371 -6.89 -2.63 -16.41
CA ILE A 371 -6.71 -1.50 -15.49
C ILE A 371 -6.40 -2.05 -14.10
N TYR A 372 -5.24 -1.67 -13.55
CA TYR A 372 -4.83 -2.08 -12.20
C TYR A 372 -5.23 -1.04 -11.17
N CYS A 373 -5.90 -1.48 -10.11
CA CYS A 373 -6.27 -0.70 -8.94
C CYS A 373 -5.66 -1.32 -7.68
N LEU A 374 -5.43 -0.52 -6.64
CA LEU A 374 -4.89 -0.99 -5.36
C LEU A 374 -5.96 -1.66 -4.48
N SER A 375 -7.26 -1.37 -4.68
CA SER A 375 -8.33 -1.90 -3.85
C SER A 375 -9.43 -2.59 -4.66
N ARG A 376 -10.08 -3.60 -4.07
CA ARG A 376 -11.25 -4.28 -4.64
C ARG A 376 -12.38 -3.29 -4.93
N ARG A 377 -12.57 -2.33 -4.04
CA ARG A 377 -13.58 -1.29 -4.16
C ARG A 377 -13.32 -0.36 -5.34
N ASP A 378 -12.07 0.09 -5.54
CA ASP A 378 -11.72 0.89 -6.72
C ASP A 378 -11.94 0.08 -8.02
N CYS A 379 -11.69 -1.24 -8.01
CA CYS A 379 -12.01 -2.11 -9.14
C CYS A 379 -13.50 -2.09 -9.47
N THR A 380 -14.35 -2.29 -8.46
CA THR A 380 -15.81 -2.30 -8.62
C THR A 380 -16.32 -0.94 -9.10
N TRP A 381 -15.97 0.12 -8.40
CA TRP A 381 -16.46 1.46 -8.72
C TRP A 381 -16.01 1.95 -10.10
N LEU A 382 -14.76 1.68 -10.49
CA LEU A 382 -14.30 2.05 -11.81
C LEU A 382 -14.99 1.24 -12.91
N SER A 383 -15.23 -0.06 -12.68
CA SER A 383 -15.99 -0.89 -13.61
C SER A 383 -17.41 -0.39 -13.78
N ASP A 384 -18.11 -0.07 -12.67
CA ASP A 384 -19.48 0.46 -12.69
C ASP A 384 -19.53 1.79 -13.46
N PHE A 385 -18.61 2.71 -13.17
CA PHE A 385 -18.52 3.98 -13.89
C PHE A 385 -18.32 3.80 -15.40
N LEU A 386 -17.45 2.87 -15.80
CA LEU A 386 -17.20 2.59 -17.20
C LEU A 386 -18.45 2.00 -17.87
N CYS A 387 -19.13 1.05 -17.20
CA CYS A 387 -20.37 0.44 -17.68
C CYS A 387 -21.50 1.47 -17.83
N GLU A 388 -21.69 2.36 -16.85
CA GLU A 388 -22.68 3.45 -16.93
C GLU A 388 -22.43 4.39 -18.10
N ASN A 389 -21.16 4.50 -18.56
CA ASN A 389 -20.77 5.28 -19.72
C ASN A 389 -20.62 4.47 -21.03
N GLY A 390 -21.16 3.24 -21.06
CA GLY A 390 -21.22 2.41 -22.26
C GLY A 390 -19.93 1.66 -22.63
N ILE A 391 -18.98 1.56 -21.68
CA ILE A 391 -17.75 0.76 -21.86
C ILE A 391 -17.92 -0.58 -21.14
N SER A 392 -17.74 -1.69 -21.87
CA SER A 392 -17.78 -3.03 -21.28
C SER A 392 -16.56 -3.25 -20.37
N ALA A 393 -16.79 -3.23 -19.06
CA ALA A 393 -15.76 -3.40 -18.04
C ALA A 393 -16.26 -4.30 -16.90
N GLU A 394 -15.40 -5.16 -16.36
CA GLU A 394 -15.74 -6.03 -15.24
C GLU A 394 -14.63 -6.05 -14.20
N PRO A 395 -14.99 -6.11 -12.88
CA PRO A 395 -13.99 -6.19 -11.82
C PRO A 395 -13.47 -7.61 -11.65
N TYR A 396 -12.17 -7.72 -11.30
CA TYR A 396 -11.49 -9.00 -11.05
C TYR A 396 -10.59 -8.89 -9.83
N PHE A 397 -10.94 -9.57 -8.75
CA PHE A 397 -10.17 -9.58 -7.50
C PHE A 397 -10.43 -10.84 -6.69
N SER A 398 -9.57 -11.13 -5.70
CA SER A 398 -9.69 -12.29 -4.82
C SER A 398 -10.94 -12.20 -3.94
N GLY A 399 -11.56 -13.34 -3.65
CA GLY A 399 -12.68 -13.42 -2.74
C GLY A 399 -13.09 -14.87 -2.53
N ASP A 400 -13.96 -15.10 -1.55
CA ASP A 400 -14.41 -16.43 -1.20
C ASP A 400 -15.71 -16.80 -1.92
N GLY A 401 -15.92 -18.11 -2.11
CA GLY A 401 -17.20 -18.68 -2.52
C GLY A 401 -17.76 -18.12 -3.83
N GLU A 402 -18.81 -17.31 -3.75
CA GLU A 402 -19.50 -16.75 -4.93
C GLU A 402 -18.65 -15.70 -5.66
N GLN A 403 -17.89 -14.90 -4.93
CA GLN A 403 -17.02 -13.89 -5.52
C GLN A 403 -15.90 -14.52 -6.35
N GLU A 404 -15.33 -15.61 -5.89
CA GLU A 404 -14.30 -16.33 -6.66
C GLU A 404 -14.89 -16.91 -7.96
N LYS A 405 -16.11 -17.44 -7.93
CA LYS A 405 -16.82 -17.91 -9.14
C LYS A 405 -17.06 -16.78 -10.14
N LYS A 406 -17.52 -15.60 -9.67
CA LYS A 406 -17.70 -14.41 -10.51
C LYS A 406 -16.37 -13.98 -11.15
N SER A 407 -15.30 -13.95 -10.37
CA SER A 407 -13.96 -13.60 -10.89
C SER A 407 -13.51 -14.59 -11.98
N GLN A 408 -13.72 -15.88 -11.80
CA GLN A 408 -13.37 -16.88 -12.82
C GLN A 408 -14.22 -16.71 -14.10
N GLU A 409 -15.48 -16.35 -13.98
CA GLU A 409 -16.35 -16.07 -15.13
C GLU A 409 -15.91 -14.80 -15.88
N THR A 410 -15.64 -13.71 -15.16
CA THR A 410 -15.06 -12.49 -15.71
C THR A 410 -13.76 -12.77 -16.49
N LEU A 411 -12.86 -13.60 -15.90
CA LEU A 411 -11.62 -13.97 -16.56
C LEU A 411 -11.88 -14.73 -17.87
N LYS A 412 -12.81 -15.68 -17.90
CA LYS A 412 -13.19 -16.41 -19.12
C LYS A 412 -13.72 -15.47 -20.19
N ARG A 413 -14.62 -14.56 -19.85
CA ARG A 413 -15.16 -13.55 -20.75
C ARG A 413 -14.07 -12.62 -21.31
N PHE A 414 -13.12 -12.21 -20.46
CA PHE A 414 -11.99 -11.41 -20.90
C PHE A 414 -11.06 -12.17 -21.86
N LEU A 415 -10.79 -13.45 -21.59
CA LEU A 415 -9.99 -14.29 -22.49
C LEU A 415 -10.63 -14.46 -23.86
N ASN A 416 -11.95 -14.49 -23.93
CA ASN A 416 -12.75 -14.63 -25.17
C ASN A 416 -12.99 -13.29 -25.90
N ASP A 417 -12.40 -12.16 -25.43
CA ASP A 417 -12.64 -10.81 -25.97
C ASP A 417 -14.10 -10.31 -25.88
N GLU A 418 -14.89 -10.86 -24.93
CA GLU A 418 -16.28 -10.46 -24.70
C GLU A 418 -16.41 -9.14 -23.93
N ILE A 419 -15.38 -8.77 -23.16
CA ILE A 419 -15.27 -7.50 -22.43
C ILE A 419 -14.04 -6.73 -22.90
N LYS A 420 -14.18 -5.40 -23.00
CA LYS A 420 -13.08 -4.53 -23.42
C LYS A 420 -12.03 -4.36 -22.33
N VAL A 421 -12.44 -4.27 -21.10
CA VAL A 421 -11.57 -3.95 -19.96
C VAL A 421 -11.84 -4.88 -18.78
N ILE A 422 -10.77 -5.44 -18.25
CA ILE A 422 -10.78 -6.05 -16.93
C ILE A 422 -10.14 -5.10 -15.94
N VAL A 423 -10.86 -4.74 -14.87
CA VAL A 423 -10.36 -3.86 -13.81
C VAL A 423 -9.97 -4.73 -12.64
N SER A 424 -8.69 -4.77 -12.31
CA SER A 424 -8.17 -5.79 -11.41
C SER A 424 -7.26 -5.24 -10.33
N THR A 425 -7.23 -5.93 -9.19
CA THR A 425 -6.12 -5.83 -8.24
C THR A 425 -4.91 -6.60 -8.77
N ILE A 426 -3.88 -6.76 -7.93
CA ILE A 426 -2.70 -7.57 -8.27
C ILE A 426 -3.04 -9.05 -8.56
N LYS A 427 -4.26 -9.52 -8.25
CA LYS A 427 -4.72 -10.90 -8.56
C LYS A 427 -4.54 -11.26 -10.04
N LEU A 428 -4.75 -10.32 -10.97
CA LEU A 428 -4.42 -10.52 -12.39
C LEU A 428 -2.92 -10.28 -12.62
N GLY A 429 -2.12 -10.80 -11.73
CA GLY A 429 -0.67 -10.66 -11.73
C GLY A 429 0.01 -11.85 -12.41
N MET A 430 0.82 -12.58 -11.65
CA MET A 430 1.59 -13.71 -12.16
C MET A 430 0.68 -14.76 -12.81
N GLY A 431 1.14 -15.39 -13.88
CA GLY A 431 0.46 -16.53 -14.51
C GLY A 431 -0.64 -16.24 -15.53
N PHE A 432 -1.13 -15.02 -15.61
CA PHE A 432 -2.09 -14.65 -16.64
C PHE A 432 -1.42 -14.52 -18.02
N ASP A 433 -1.95 -15.23 -19.00
CA ASP A 433 -1.46 -15.21 -20.40
C ASP A 433 -2.60 -14.99 -21.40
N LYS A 434 -2.66 -13.74 -21.89
CA LYS A 434 -3.50 -13.36 -23.03
C LYS A 434 -2.62 -12.57 -24.00
N GLY A 435 -2.43 -13.12 -25.19
CA GLY A 435 -1.47 -12.61 -26.17
C GLY A 435 -1.81 -11.24 -26.74
N ASN A 436 -3.10 -10.90 -26.83
CA ASN A 436 -3.62 -9.72 -27.53
C ASN A 436 -4.02 -8.55 -26.60
N VAL A 437 -3.51 -8.52 -25.37
CA VAL A 437 -3.70 -7.34 -24.48
C VAL A 437 -2.97 -6.15 -25.09
N SER A 438 -3.71 -5.12 -25.49
CA SER A 438 -3.20 -3.98 -26.22
C SER A 438 -2.90 -2.76 -25.38
N PHE A 439 -3.43 -2.70 -24.14
CA PHE A 439 -3.09 -1.65 -23.22
C PHE A 439 -3.17 -2.11 -21.75
N VAL A 440 -2.36 -1.45 -20.91
CA VAL A 440 -2.40 -1.55 -19.45
C VAL A 440 -2.45 -0.15 -18.87
N ILE A 441 -3.35 0.09 -17.95
CA ILE A 441 -3.47 1.35 -17.22
C ILE A 441 -3.28 1.06 -15.72
N HIS A 442 -2.36 1.75 -15.07
CA HIS A 442 -2.29 1.78 -13.62
C HIS A 442 -3.09 2.97 -13.11
N PHE A 443 -4.24 2.70 -12.53
CA PHE A 443 -5.10 3.71 -11.93
C PHE A 443 -4.45 4.38 -10.70
N GLN A 444 -3.69 3.57 -9.95
CA GLN A 444 -2.79 4.03 -8.88
C GLN A 444 -1.39 3.45 -9.09
N CYS A 445 -0.39 4.08 -8.47
CA CYS A 445 0.99 3.67 -8.56
C CYS A 445 1.18 2.26 -7.95
N PRO A 446 1.84 1.32 -8.64
CA PRO A 446 2.24 0.04 -8.07
C PRO A 446 3.22 0.22 -6.90
N LYS A 447 3.34 -0.81 -6.04
CA LYS A 447 4.20 -0.78 -4.86
C LYS A 447 5.70 -0.58 -5.17
N ASN A 448 6.17 -1.08 -6.32
CA ASN A 448 7.56 -0.96 -6.77
C ASN A 448 7.71 -1.21 -8.28
N VAL A 449 8.93 -1.03 -8.77
CA VAL A 449 9.27 -1.17 -10.19
C VAL A 449 9.12 -2.60 -10.69
N ILE A 450 9.34 -3.58 -9.84
CA ILE A 450 9.23 -4.99 -10.19
C ILE A 450 7.77 -5.34 -10.51
N ALA A 451 6.85 -4.97 -9.59
CA ALA A 451 5.41 -5.15 -9.81
C ALA A 451 4.94 -4.38 -11.06
N TYR A 452 5.41 -3.14 -11.23
CA TYR A 452 5.12 -2.34 -12.41
C TYR A 452 5.55 -3.04 -13.70
N TYR A 453 6.81 -3.49 -13.77
CA TYR A 453 7.35 -4.18 -14.94
C TYR A 453 6.61 -5.49 -15.25
N GLN A 454 6.26 -6.27 -14.25
CA GLN A 454 5.47 -7.49 -14.43
C GLN A 454 4.07 -7.19 -14.98
N GLN A 455 3.41 -6.16 -14.46
CA GLN A 455 2.06 -5.77 -14.85
C GLN A 455 2.02 -5.20 -16.28
N ILE A 456 2.91 -4.28 -16.64
CA ILE A 456 3.01 -3.78 -18.03
C ILE A 456 3.40 -4.88 -19.00
N GLY A 457 4.18 -5.87 -18.54
CA GLY A 457 4.59 -7.04 -19.32
C GLY A 457 3.43 -7.96 -19.74
N ARG A 458 2.21 -7.72 -19.25
CA ARG A 458 0.99 -8.42 -19.71
C ARG A 458 0.57 -7.96 -21.11
N ALA A 459 0.84 -6.70 -21.46
CA ALA A 459 0.52 -6.16 -22.77
C ALA A 459 1.57 -6.55 -23.83
N GLY A 460 1.16 -6.56 -25.09
CA GLY A 460 2.08 -6.67 -26.22
C GLY A 460 2.76 -8.03 -26.39
N ARG A 461 2.20 -9.16 -25.93
CA ARG A 461 2.87 -10.46 -26.06
C ARG A 461 2.89 -10.98 -27.49
N ASN A 462 1.74 -10.97 -28.14
CA ASN A 462 1.57 -11.47 -29.51
C ASN A 462 1.12 -10.39 -30.49
N ILE A 463 1.23 -9.11 -30.10
CA ILE A 463 0.92 -7.96 -30.94
C ILE A 463 2.16 -7.08 -31.07
N SER A 464 2.26 -6.38 -32.20
CA SER A 464 3.44 -5.58 -32.53
C SER A 464 3.59 -4.29 -31.72
N PHE A 465 2.50 -3.81 -31.09
CA PHE A 465 2.50 -2.57 -30.33
C PHE A 465 1.45 -2.59 -29.23
N ALA A 466 1.83 -2.14 -28.02
CA ALA A 466 0.92 -1.97 -26.89
C ALA A 466 1.25 -0.68 -26.11
N ARG A 467 0.25 -0.12 -25.43
CA ARG A 467 0.38 1.10 -24.65
C ARG A 467 0.24 0.83 -23.17
N THR A 468 1.06 1.49 -22.38
CA THR A 468 0.95 1.43 -20.92
C THR A 468 0.91 2.84 -20.35
N PHE A 469 0.01 3.04 -19.38
CA PHE A 469 -0.19 4.31 -18.74
C PHE A 469 -0.04 4.16 -17.23
N LEU A 470 0.73 5.05 -16.61
CA LEU A 470 0.88 5.12 -15.17
C LEU A 470 0.31 6.44 -14.66
N MET A 471 -0.80 6.37 -13.95
CA MET A 471 -1.37 7.53 -13.28
C MET A 471 -0.72 7.71 -11.91
N LEU A 472 -0.36 8.93 -11.57
CA LEU A 472 0.34 9.25 -10.33
C LEU A 472 -0.30 10.41 -9.59
N GLY A 473 -0.38 10.29 -8.29
CA GLY A 473 -0.82 11.34 -7.38
C GLY A 473 -0.23 11.18 -5.99
N GLY A 474 -0.26 12.26 -5.20
CA GLY A 474 0.29 12.25 -3.84
C GLY A 474 -0.41 11.30 -2.86
N GLU A 475 -1.61 10.86 -3.20
CA GLU A 475 -2.36 9.88 -2.40
C GLU A 475 -1.73 8.48 -2.48
N ASP A 476 -1.23 8.09 -3.65
CA ASP A 476 -0.65 6.78 -3.88
C ASP A 476 0.55 6.52 -2.96
N TYR A 477 1.43 7.52 -2.81
CA TYR A 477 2.57 7.45 -1.89
C TYR A 477 2.14 7.23 -0.44
N ARG A 478 1.09 7.93 0.01
CA ARG A 478 0.58 7.80 1.38
C ARG A 478 0.00 6.41 1.66
N ILE A 479 -0.71 5.83 0.68
CA ILE A 479 -1.24 4.47 0.77
C ILE A 479 -0.09 3.46 0.95
N HIS A 480 0.91 3.51 0.06
CA HIS A 480 2.06 2.61 0.14
C HIS A 480 2.89 2.79 1.43
N LYS A 481 3.05 4.04 1.89
CA LYS A 481 3.69 4.30 3.18
C LYS A 481 2.95 3.60 4.32
N GLY A 482 1.61 3.65 4.31
CA GLY A 482 0.78 2.94 5.27
C GLY A 482 1.00 1.42 5.23
N PHE A 483 1.10 0.83 4.05
CA PHE A 483 1.42 -0.60 3.91
C PHE A 483 2.81 -0.96 4.43
N ILE A 484 3.83 -0.15 4.13
CA ILE A 484 5.21 -0.40 4.59
C ILE A 484 5.29 -0.32 6.12
N GLU A 485 4.70 0.71 6.73
CA GLU A 485 4.74 0.89 8.19
C GLU A 485 4.04 -0.24 8.94
N ASN A 486 2.94 -0.76 8.39
CA ASN A 486 2.16 -1.84 8.99
C ASN A 486 2.61 -3.25 8.53
N ALA A 487 3.70 -3.36 7.77
CA ALA A 487 4.12 -4.64 7.19
C ALA A 487 4.57 -5.68 8.23
N PHE A 488 5.13 -5.26 9.36
CA PHE A 488 5.69 -6.16 10.36
C PHE A 488 5.03 -5.96 11.73
N PRO A 489 4.89 -7.04 12.53
CA PRO A 489 4.38 -6.93 13.88
C PRO A 489 5.39 -6.22 14.79
N SER A 490 4.90 -5.52 15.80
CA SER A 490 5.74 -4.92 16.83
C SER A 490 6.18 -5.95 17.87
N GLU A 491 7.31 -5.71 18.52
CA GLU A 491 7.81 -6.55 19.60
C GLU A 491 6.78 -6.75 20.75
N PRO A 492 6.09 -5.69 21.21
CA PRO A 492 5.06 -5.84 22.24
C PRO A 492 3.89 -6.75 21.80
N GLU A 493 3.44 -6.66 20.54
CA GLU A 493 2.37 -7.51 20.01
C GLU A 493 2.80 -8.97 19.98
N MET A 494 4.01 -9.26 19.47
CA MET A 494 4.55 -10.62 19.42
C MET A 494 4.70 -11.21 20.84
N LYS A 495 5.23 -10.45 21.79
CA LYS A 495 5.37 -10.90 23.20
C LYS A 495 4.03 -11.19 23.84
N ARG A 496 3.04 -10.28 23.68
CA ARG A 496 1.70 -10.43 24.26
C ARG A 496 0.98 -11.67 23.72
N ILE A 497 1.04 -11.88 22.40
CA ILE A 497 0.37 -13.03 21.77
C ILE A 497 1.07 -14.35 22.16
N ARG A 498 2.39 -14.40 22.14
CA ARG A 498 3.15 -15.58 22.61
C ARG A 498 2.86 -15.91 24.07
N GLN A 499 2.84 -14.89 24.94
CA GLN A 499 2.51 -15.07 26.35
C GLN A 499 1.09 -15.63 26.52
N CYS A 500 0.12 -15.09 25.77
CA CYS A 500 -1.26 -15.59 25.78
C CYS A 500 -1.34 -17.08 25.36
N ILE A 501 -0.52 -17.51 24.36
CA ILE A 501 -0.46 -18.92 23.95
C ILE A 501 0.17 -19.78 25.06
N THR A 502 1.22 -19.28 25.71
CA THR A 502 1.92 -19.99 26.80
C THR A 502 1.01 -20.18 28.01
N ASP A 503 0.25 -19.17 28.39
CA ASP A 503 -0.64 -19.16 29.54
C ASP A 503 -2.01 -19.81 29.26
N CYS A 504 -2.31 -20.14 28.00
CA CYS A 504 -3.62 -20.67 27.62
C CYS A 504 -3.84 -22.08 28.18
N PRO A 505 -4.86 -22.29 29.03
CA PRO A 505 -5.14 -23.61 29.56
C PRO A 505 -5.69 -24.54 28.47
N GLY A 506 -4.97 -25.65 28.21
CA GLY A 506 -5.35 -26.65 27.23
C GLY A 506 -5.15 -26.19 25.78
N VAL A 507 -6.13 -26.44 24.90
CA VAL A 507 -6.03 -26.18 23.48
C VAL A 507 -6.14 -24.68 23.21
N CYS A 508 -5.09 -24.04 22.69
CA CYS A 508 -5.07 -22.64 22.30
C CYS A 508 -5.48 -22.47 20.86
N THR A 509 -6.52 -21.69 20.61
CA THR A 509 -7.04 -21.37 19.27
C THR A 509 -7.06 -19.85 19.07
N VAL A 510 -7.13 -19.38 17.80
CA VAL A 510 -7.26 -17.94 17.48
C VAL A 510 -8.41 -17.29 18.26
N ASN A 511 -9.56 -17.97 18.38
CA ASN A 511 -10.71 -17.41 19.10
C ASN A 511 -10.43 -17.21 20.60
N LYS A 512 -9.64 -18.10 21.23
CA LYS A 512 -9.24 -17.91 22.63
C LYS A 512 -8.25 -16.76 22.79
N ILE A 513 -7.31 -16.62 21.86
CA ILE A 513 -6.37 -15.48 21.84
C ILE A 513 -7.16 -14.17 21.67
N CYS A 514 -8.09 -14.12 20.72
CA CYS A 514 -8.96 -12.96 20.54
C CYS A 514 -9.79 -12.61 21.79
N ALA A 515 -10.23 -13.60 22.56
CA ALA A 515 -10.99 -13.36 23.78
C ALA A 515 -10.11 -12.84 24.95
N ALA A 516 -8.82 -13.16 24.93
CA ALA A 516 -7.88 -12.83 26.01
C ALA A 516 -7.18 -11.49 25.85
N ILE A 517 -6.98 -11.02 24.60
CA ILE A 517 -6.23 -9.80 24.31
C ILE A 517 -6.96 -8.88 23.36
N ASP A 518 -6.86 -7.59 23.61
CA ASP A 518 -7.42 -6.55 22.75
C ASP A 518 -6.45 -6.22 21.60
N ILE A 519 -6.48 -7.08 20.58
CA ILE A 519 -5.79 -6.95 19.30
C ILE A 519 -6.75 -7.50 18.24
N SER A 520 -6.84 -6.87 17.08
CA SER A 520 -7.71 -7.32 16.00
C SER A 520 -7.33 -8.74 15.52
N LYS A 521 -8.33 -9.53 15.15
CA LYS A 521 -8.11 -10.92 14.69
C LYS A 521 -7.10 -10.99 13.54
N LYS A 522 -7.12 -10.04 12.63
CA LYS A 522 -6.20 -9.96 11.50
C LYS A 522 -4.76 -9.77 11.95
N LYS A 523 -4.51 -8.82 12.87
CA LYS A 523 -3.19 -8.63 13.46
C LYS A 523 -2.73 -9.88 14.21
N ILE A 524 -3.63 -10.55 14.95
CA ILE A 524 -3.32 -11.80 15.65
C ILE A 524 -2.86 -12.87 14.66
N LEU A 525 -3.60 -13.09 13.57
CA LEU A 525 -3.24 -14.07 12.55
C LEU A 525 -1.87 -13.78 11.95
N LYS A 526 -1.64 -12.51 11.57
CA LYS A 526 -0.33 -12.08 11.06
C LYS A 526 0.81 -12.36 12.06
N VAL A 527 0.63 -11.99 13.32
CA VAL A 527 1.66 -12.24 14.36
C VAL A 527 1.89 -13.73 14.57
N LEU A 528 0.85 -14.55 14.49
CA LEU A 528 0.97 -16.01 14.60
C LEU A 528 1.84 -16.60 13.47
N ASP A 529 1.67 -16.12 12.25
CA ASP A 529 2.51 -16.56 11.12
C ASP A 529 3.98 -16.19 11.33
N PHE A 530 4.27 -14.97 11.81
CA PHE A 530 5.64 -14.56 12.18
C PHE A 530 6.22 -15.38 13.34
N LEU A 531 5.43 -15.64 14.39
CA LEU A 531 5.88 -16.46 15.53
C LEU A 531 6.15 -17.92 15.14
N GLU A 532 5.35 -18.49 14.23
CA GLU A 532 5.53 -19.82 13.67
C GLU A 532 6.81 -19.89 12.82
N ASP A 533 7.04 -18.89 11.98
CA ASP A 533 8.22 -18.82 11.11
C ASP A 533 9.52 -18.68 11.90
N GLU A 534 9.51 -17.91 12.97
CA GLU A 534 10.65 -17.79 13.89
C GLU A 534 10.82 -19.02 14.81
N GLY A 535 9.94 -20.02 14.68
CA GLY A 535 9.97 -21.23 15.51
C GLY A 535 9.62 -21.01 16.98
N LEU A 536 8.95 -19.88 17.28
CA LEU A 536 8.55 -19.52 18.63
C LEU A 536 7.24 -20.18 19.07
N ILE A 537 6.45 -20.62 18.11
CA ILE A 537 5.23 -21.40 18.28
C ILE A 537 5.17 -22.54 17.26
N GLU A 538 4.34 -23.54 17.54
CA GLU A 538 3.98 -24.61 16.62
C GLU A 538 2.48 -24.56 16.32
N LYS A 539 2.11 -24.78 15.06
CA LYS A 539 0.72 -24.83 14.57
C LYS A 539 0.36 -26.26 14.24
N GLU A 540 -0.68 -26.79 14.90
CA GLU A 540 -1.23 -28.12 14.65
C GLU A 540 -2.66 -28.01 14.11
N TRP A 541 -3.02 -28.85 13.15
CA TRP A 541 -4.37 -28.90 12.61
C TRP A 541 -5.17 -30.02 13.28
N HIS A 542 -6.31 -29.64 13.83
CA HIS A 542 -7.28 -30.55 14.45
C HIS A 542 -8.61 -30.50 13.67
N SER A 543 -9.41 -31.57 13.77
CA SER A 543 -10.74 -31.65 13.21
C SER A 543 -11.79 -31.44 14.29
N SER A 544 -12.77 -30.59 14.05
CA SER A 544 -13.94 -30.45 14.93
C SER A 544 -14.86 -31.67 14.86
N THR A 545 -15.79 -31.79 15.77
CA THR A 545 -16.85 -32.83 15.74
C THR A 545 -17.70 -32.79 14.48
N SER A 546 -17.77 -31.63 13.81
CA SER A 546 -18.41 -31.43 12.50
C SER A 546 -17.49 -31.69 11.30
N GLY A 547 -16.26 -32.17 11.53
CA GLY A 547 -15.26 -32.44 10.47
C GLY A 547 -14.55 -31.21 9.92
N LYS A 548 -14.83 -29.99 10.43
CA LYS A 548 -14.13 -28.78 9.97
C LYS A 548 -12.75 -28.69 10.62
N PRO A 549 -11.67 -28.44 9.84
CA PRO A 549 -10.34 -28.27 10.39
C PRO A 549 -10.23 -26.91 11.12
N TYR A 550 -9.46 -26.90 12.22
CA TYR A 550 -9.09 -25.71 12.95
C TYR A 550 -7.66 -25.78 13.46
N ALA A 551 -6.97 -24.64 13.53
CA ALA A 551 -5.59 -24.54 13.98
C ALA A 551 -5.50 -24.42 15.51
N VAL A 552 -4.54 -25.12 16.08
CA VAL A 552 -4.15 -25.08 17.49
C VAL A 552 -2.70 -24.62 17.57
N TYR A 553 -2.41 -23.73 18.50
CA TYR A 553 -1.09 -23.14 18.68
C TYR A 553 -0.48 -23.54 20.01
N LYS A 554 0.83 -23.85 20.01
CA LYS A 554 1.61 -24.21 21.19
C LYS A 554 2.90 -23.38 21.21
N SER A 555 3.28 -22.82 22.34
CA SER A 555 4.56 -22.14 22.51
C SER A 555 5.70 -23.15 22.54
N THR A 556 6.80 -22.86 21.86
CA THR A 556 8.04 -23.65 21.90
C THR A 556 8.94 -23.20 23.04
N ALA A 557 9.97 -24.00 23.35
CA ALA A 557 11.02 -23.65 24.30
C ALA A 557 12.07 -22.66 23.71
N ALA A 558 11.95 -22.26 22.45
CA ALA A 558 12.89 -21.36 21.80
C ALA A 558 12.91 -19.98 22.50
N PRO A 559 14.11 -19.38 22.71
CA PRO A 559 14.21 -18.05 23.31
C PRO A 559 13.56 -17.00 22.38
N PHE A 560 12.85 -16.06 22.95
CA PHE A 560 12.28 -14.95 22.20
C PHE A 560 13.39 -13.95 21.81
N VAL A 561 13.65 -13.82 20.52
CA VAL A 561 14.56 -12.82 19.96
C VAL A 561 13.79 -12.05 18.90
N TYR A 562 13.55 -10.75 19.14
CA TYR A 562 12.86 -9.90 18.17
C TYR A 562 13.83 -9.42 17.08
N ARG A 563 13.50 -9.66 15.82
CA ARG A 563 14.32 -9.30 14.66
C ARG A 563 14.05 -7.87 14.17
N GLY A 564 13.89 -6.91 15.06
CA GLY A 564 13.50 -5.54 14.72
C GLY A 564 14.42 -4.83 13.74
N GLU A 565 15.75 -5.04 13.84
CA GLU A 565 16.73 -4.48 12.90
C GLU A 565 16.50 -5.01 11.48
N HIS A 566 16.29 -6.31 11.33
CA HIS A 566 16.00 -6.94 10.05
C HIS A 566 14.68 -6.42 9.43
N TYR A 567 13.63 -6.29 10.23
CA TYR A 567 12.36 -5.72 9.75
C TYR A 567 12.51 -4.27 9.30
N GLU A 568 13.31 -3.48 10.01
CA GLU A 568 13.59 -2.11 9.62
C GLU A 568 14.41 -2.02 8.32
N GLU A 569 15.39 -2.90 8.13
CA GLU A 569 16.13 -3.01 6.88
C GLU A 569 15.20 -3.28 5.69
N ILE A 570 14.24 -4.21 5.83
CA ILE A 570 13.26 -4.51 4.78
C ILE A 570 12.36 -3.30 4.51
N LYS A 571 11.90 -2.58 5.56
CA LYS A 571 11.14 -1.34 5.37
C LYS A 571 11.93 -0.30 4.57
N GLN A 572 13.21 -0.11 4.89
CA GLN A 572 14.08 0.82 4.18
C GLN A 572 14.27 0.45 2.70
N ILE A 573 14.28 -0.84 2.39
CA ILE A 573 14.31 -1.29 0.99
C ILE A 573 13.01 -0.95 0.29
N ARG A 574 11.86 -1.27 0.91
CA ARG A 574 10.54 -0.94 0.35
C ARG A 574 10.36 0.56 0.14
N TYR A 575 10.90 1.40 1.02
CA TYR A 575 10.92 2.84 0.81
C TYR A 575 11.78 3.24 -0.40
N ARG A 576 12.97 2.66 -0.55
CA ARG A 576 13.82 2.92 -1.72
C ARG A 576 13.16 2.48 -3.03
N GLU A 577 12.49 1.33 -3.03
CA GLU A 577 11.72 0.86 -4.19
C GLU A 577 10.57 1.81 -4.55
N LEU A 578 9.87 2.34 -3.55
CA LEU A 578 8.83 3.35 -3.75
C LEU A 578 9.40 4.67 -4.30
N GLU A 579 10.58 5.09 -3.83
CA GLU A 579 11.31 6.25 -4.36
C GLU A 579 11.75 6.05 -5.81
N GLN A 580 12.13 4.82 -6.20
CA GLN A 580 12.42 4.49 -7.60
C GLN A 580 11.21 4.73 -8.51
N MET A 581 9.99 4.41 -8.06
CA MET A 581 8.77 4.72 -8.81
C MET A 581 8.58 6.23 -9.01
N GLN A 582 8.95 7.06 -8.03
CA GLN A 582 8.92 8.53 -8.16
C GLN A 582 10.01 9.02 -9.14
N THR A 583 11.19 8.40 -9.12
CA THR A 583 12.27 8.72 -10.05
C THR A 583 11.85 8.45 -11.51
N ILE A 584 11.20 7.31 -11.77
CA ILE A 584 10.64 7.00 -13.09
C ILE A 584 9.61 8.06 -13.49
N ALA A 585 8.80 8.52 -12.54
CA ALA A 585 7.77 9.53 -12.78
C ALA A 585 8.33 10.90 -13.16
N GLY A 586 9.47 11.29 -12.60
CA GLY A 586 10.10 12.60 -12.79
C GLY A 586 11.16 12.65 -13.89
N THR A 587 11.50 11.52 -14.53
CA THR A 587 12.58 11.51 -15.51
C THR A 587 12.19 12.16 -16.85
N SER A 588 13.14 12.86 -17.46
CA SER A 588 13.06 13.30 -18.85
C SER A 588 13.71 12.30 -19.83
N GLU A 589 14.40 11.29 -19.32
CA GLU A 589 15.04 10.25 -20.14
C GLU A 589 14.02 9.24 -20.66
N CYS A 590 14.48 8.28 -21.47
CA CYS A 590 13.64 7.20 -21.95
C CYS A 590 13.02 6.40 -20.81
N LEU A 591 11.68 6.38 -20.72
CA LEU A 591 10.96 5.69 -19.65
C LEU A 591 11.25 4.19 -19.61
N SER A 592 11.32 3.52 -20.76
CA SER A 592 11.62 2.09 -20.83
C SER A 592 13.02 1.80 -20.30
N ARG A 593 14.03 2.59 -20.71
CA ARG A 593 15.40 2.47 -20.22
C ARG A 593 15.48 2.73 -18.72
N THR A 594 14.80 3.75 -18.21
CA THR A 594 14.76 4.04 -16.77
C THR A 594 14.13 2.88 -15.97
N VAL A 595 13.03 2.30 -16.46
CA VAL A 595 12.39 1.15 -15.80
C VAL A 595 13.32 -0.05 -15.71
N VAL A 596 13.96 -0.44 -16.82
CA VAL A 596 14.84 -1.63 -16.81
C VAL A 596 16.14 -1.36 -16.06
N SER A 597 16.64 -0.12 -16.03
CA SER A 597 17.80 0.28 -15.22
C SER A 597 17.53 0.12 -13.72
N CYS A 598 16.29 0.38 -13.25
CA CYS A 598 15.90 0.10 -11.86
C CYS A 598 15.89 -1.41 -11.55
N LEU A 599 15.83 -2.25 -12.55
CA LEU A 599 15.95 -3.72 -12.44
C LEU A 599 17.38 -4.21 -12.70
N ASP A 600 18.36 -3.30 -12.64
CA ASP A 600 19.78 -3.58 -12.89
C ASP A 600 20.12 -4.09 -14.30
N ASP A 601 19.25 -3.84 -15.27
CA ASP A 601 19.53 -4.07 -16.69
C ASP A 601 20.14 -2.80 -17.30
N ILE A 602 21.24 -2.95 -18.03
CA ILE A 602 21.97 -1.83 -18.63
C ILE A 602 21.65 -1.84 -20.13
N GLU A 603 20.80 -0.90 -20.53
CA GLU A 603 20.48 -0.66 -21.92
C GLU A 603 21.19 0.57 -22.44
N ASP A 604 21.82 0.45 -23.61
CA ASP A 604 22.59 1.54 -24.22
C ASP A 604 21.76 2.44 -25.14
N HIS A 605 20.52 2.06 -25.45
CA HIS A 605 19.66 2.77 -26.39
C HIS A 605 18.28 3.13 -25.82
N ASP A 606 17.69 4.15 -26.38
CA ASP A 606 16.33 4.59 -26.07
C ASP A 606 15.31 3.75 -26.83
N CYS A 607 14.14 3.49 -26.24
CA CYS A 607 13.11 2.65 -26.88
C CYS A 607 12.44 3.29 -28.11
N GLY A 608 12.57 4.60 -28.30
CA GLY A 608 12.01 5.34 -29.45
C GLY A 608 10.49 5.54 -29.43
N ILE A 609 9.74 4.88 -28.52
CA ILE A 609 8.28 4.82 -28.55
C ILE A 609 7.58 5.26 -27.27
N CYS A 610 8.30 5.45 -26.17
CA CYS A 610 7.68 5.97 -24.94
C CYS A 610 7.36 7.46 -25.08
N SER A 611 6.56 8.00 -24.17
CA SER A 611 6.15 9.40 -24.26
C SER A 611 7.31 10.40 -24.20
N ASN A 612 8.48 10.01 -23.66
CA ASN A 612 9.66 10.88 -23.66
C ASN A 612 10.45 10.80 -24.96
N CYS A 613 10.49 9.64 -25.62
CA CYS A 613 11.15 9.45 -26.91
C CYS A 613 10.29 9.95 -28.08
N ASP A 614 8.96 9.70 -28.05
CA ASP A 614 8.01 10.13 -29.08
C ASP A 614 6.92 11.06 -28.49
N PRO A 615 7.18 12.36 -28.42
CA PRO A 615 6.19 13.32 -27.92
C PRO A 615 4.91 13.41 -28.78
N LYS A 616 4.97 13.06 -30.07
CA LYS A 616 3.81 13.09 -30.97
C LYS A 616 2.82 11.96 -30.72
N GLY A 617 3.31 10.83 -30.24
CA GLY A 617 2.48 9.68 -29.86
C GLY A 617 1.80 9.79 -28.48
N ARG A 618 2.00 10.89 -27.75
CA ARG A 618 1.42 11.10 -26.41
C ARG A 618 -0.09 11.24 -26.44
N PHE A 619 -0.73 10.65 -25.46
CA PHE A 619 -2.11 10.97 -25.11
C PHE A 619 -2.15 12.28 -24.30
N PRO A 620 -3.18 13.12 -24.47
CA PRO A 620 -3.30 14.36 -23.71
C PRO A 620 -3.43 14.06 -22.22
N VAL A 621 -2.79 14.86 -21.38
CA VAL A 621 -2.93 14.76 -19.90
C VAL A 621 -4.20 15.50 -19.45
N THR A 622 -4.68 16.47 -20.26
CA THR A 622 -5.91 17.22 -19.99
C THR A 622 -7.14 16.34 -20.14
N VAL A 623 -8.13 16.58 -19.29
CA VAL A 623 -9.42 15.90 -19.31
C VAL A 623 -10.53 16.84 -19.77
N SER A 624 -11.57 16.32 -20.42
CA SER A 624 -12.71 17.09 -20.81
C SER A 624 -13.55 17.50 -19.59
N ALA A 625 -14.12 18.71 -19.63
CA ALA A 625 -15.00 19.19 -18.56
C ALA A 625 -16.26 18.30 -18.40
N VAL A 626 -16.72 17.70 -19.51
CA VAL A 626 -17.89 16.80 -19.51
C VAL A 626 -17.57 15.52 -18.75
N SER A 627 -16.46 14.84 -19.07
CA SER A 627 -16.06 13.61 -18.39
C SER A 627 -15.70 13.86 -16.93
N LYS A 628 -15.05 15.00 -16.64
CA LYS A 628 -14.76 15.38 -15.25
C LYS A 628 -16.04 15.59 -14.44
N ARG A 629 -17.06 16.23 -15.03
CA ARG A 629 -18.36 16.39 -14.37
C ARG A 629 -19.04 15.06 -14.12
N ARG A 630 -19.05 14.15 -15.10
CA ARG A 630 -19.59 12.79 -14.93
C ARG A 630 -18.88 12.03 -13.81
N ALA A 631 -17.55 12.12 -13.75
CA ALA A 631 -16.75 11.49 -12.69
C ALA A 631 -17.10 12.06 -11.31
N ILE A 632 -17.22 13.38 -11.18
CA ILE A 632 -17.64 14.04 -9.93
C ILE A 632 -19.04 13.55 -9.54
N ASP A 633 -20.01 13.64 -10.46
CA ASP A 633 -21.39 13.24 -10.19
C ASP A 633 -21.50 11.76 -9.78
N PHE A 634 -20.71 10.87 -10.41
CA PHE A 634 -20.65 9.46 -10.05
C PHE A 634 -20.08 9.25 -8.65
N LEU A 635 -18.89 9.81 -8.37
CA LEU A 635 -18.19 9.65 -7.09
C LEU A 635 -18.97 10.29 -5.92
N GLU A 636 -19.66 11.40 -6.16
CA GLU A 636 -20.53 12.02 -5.16
C GLU A 636 -21.78 11.16 -4.85
N ASN A 637 -22.24 10.34 -5.77
CA ASN A 637 -23.40 9.47 -5.57
C ASN A 637 -23.03 8.11 -4.98
N LEU A 638 -21.77 7.74 -4.96
CA LEU A 638 -21.33 6.48 -4.36
C LEU A 638 -21.69 6.41 -2.88
N THR A 639 -22.14 5.24 -2.49
CA THR A 639 -22.37 4.86 -1.08
C THR A 639 -21.62 3.59 -0.77
N ILE A 640 -21.22 3.43 0.47
CA ILE A 640 -20.54 2.23 0.95
C ILE A 640 -21.55 1.40 1.72
N PRO A 641 -21.76 0.12 1.38
CA PRO A 641 -22.71 -0.73 2.10
C PRO A 641 -22.23 -0.97 3.54
N ILE A 642 -23.19 -1.03 4.47
CA ILE A 642 -22.98 -1.44 5.85
C ILE A 642 -23.72 -2.76 6.03
N ASP A 643 -22.98 -3.86 6.11
CA ASP A 643 -23.57 -5.18 6.21
C ASP A 643 -24.19 -5.42 7.60
N PRO A 644 -25.33 -6.12 7.68
CA PRO A 644 -25.96 -6.47 8.94
C PRO A 644 -25.15 -7.51 9.71
N TRP A 645 -25.12 -7.40 11.02
CA TRP A 645 -24.59 -8.44 11.90
C TRP A 645 -25.67 -9.48 12.19
N ASN A 646 -25.62 -10.62 11.54
CA ASN A 646 -26.55 -11.74 11.77
C ASN A 646 -26.15 -12.60 12.98
N TYR A 647 -24.87 -12.54 13.37
CA TYR A 647 -24.32 -13.27 14.52
C TYR A 647 -23.42 -12.34 15.31
N TRP A 648 -23.55 -12.37 16.64
CA TRP A 648 -22.70 -11.63 17.56
C TRP A 648 -21.32 -12.29 17.65
N PRO A 649 -20.25 -11.52 17.90
CA PRO A 649 -18.97 -12.08 18.27
C PRO A 649 -19.13 -12.94 19.53
N ARG A 650 -18.40 -14.07 19.62
CA ARG A 650 -18.41 -14.91 20.82
C ARG A 650 -17.91 -14.10 22.01
N ASN A 651 -18.71 -14.04 23.08
CA ASN A 651 -18.47 -13.26 24.29
C ASN A 651 -19.19 -13.94 25.46
N ASN A 652 -19.01 -13.37 26.66
CA ASN A 652 -19.62 -13.89 27.90
C ASN A 652 -20.98 -13.25 28.25
N LEU A 653 -21.46 -12.28 27.46
CA LEU A 653 -22.69 -11.52 27.77
C LEU A 653 -23.95 -12.14 27.18
N VAL A 654 -23.85 -12.82 26.05
CA VAL A 654 -24.98 -13.45 25.37
C VAL A 654 -24.73 -14.94 25.22
N ALA A 655 -25.69 -15.76 25.67
CA ALA A 655 -25.61 -17.21 25.58
C ALA A 655 -25.74 -17.71 24.14
N ASP A 656 -26.51 -17.02 23.30
CA ASP A 656 -26.68 -17.29 21.88
C ASP A 656 -25.99 -16.20 21.03
N THR A 657 -25.18 -16.61 20.10
CA THR A 657 -24.50 -15.69 19.16
C THR A 657 -25.40 -15.19 18.06
N LYS A 658 -26.61 -15.74 17.87
CA LYS A 658 -27.54 -15.29 16.82
C LYS A 658 -28.11 -13.91 17.18
N ASN A 659 -28.04 -12.98 16.22
CA ASN A 659 -28.75 -11.70 16.33
C ASN A 659 -30.17 -11.88 15.79
N TYR A 660 -31.17 -11.85 16.67
CA TYR A 660 -32.60 -12.00 16.32
C TYR A 660 -33.24 -10.74 15.74
N TYR A 661 -32.55 -9.60 15.81
CA TYR A 661 -32.98 -8.31 15.30
C TYR A 661 -31.87 -7.65 14.45
N PRO A 662 -31.44 -8.29 13.34
CA PRO A 662 -30.44 -7.71 12.48
C PRO A 662 -30.97 -6.45 11.80
N ASN A 663 -30.13 -5.48 11.59
CA ASN A 663 -30.44 -4.33 10.77
C ASN A 663 -30.68 -4.74 9.31
N LEU A 664 -31.36 -3.88 8.56
CA LEU A 664 -31.25 -3.90 7.10
C LEU A 664 -29.81 -3.61 6.67
N GLN A 665 -29.46 -3.94 5.44
CA GLN A 665 -28.21 -3.47 4.86
C GLN A 665 -28.24 -1.94 4.80
N GLY A 666 -27.37 -1.29 5.54
CA GLY A 666 -27.25 0.17 5.61
C GLY A 666 -26.27 0.73 4.61
N ILE A 667 -26.01 2.04 4.71
CA ILE A 667 -25.06 2.75 3.85
C ILE A 667 -24.23 3.75 4.63
N ALA A 668 -22.97 3.95 4.22
CA ALA A 668 -22.18 5.11 4.57
C ALA A 668 -22.08 6.05 3.36
N LEU A 669 -22.18 7.37 3.62
CA LEU A 669 -22.23 8.37 2.55
C LEU A 669 -20.87 8.66 1.91
N SER A 670 -19.77 8.37 2.60
CA SER A 670 -18.41 8.68 2.14
C SER A 670 -17.37 7.82 2.83
N LYS A 671 -16.12 7.81 2.32
CA LYS A 671 -14.96 7.34 3.06
C LYS A 671 -14.36 8.46 3.89
N TYR A 672 -13.99 8.18 5.13
CA TYR A 672 -13.62 9.20 6.14
C TYR A 672 -12.56 10.20 5.70
N ASN A 673 -11.53 9.78 4.99
CA ASN A 673 -10.42 10.65 4.55
C ASN A 673 -10.53 11.14 3.10
N GLU A 674 -11.60 10.80 2.38
CA GLU A 674 -11.80 11.09 0.97
C GLU A 674 -13.04 11.95 0.71
N GLY A 675 -12.98 12.84 -0.26
CA GLY A 675 -14.12 13.63 -0.70
C GLY A 675 -14.92 14.29 0.45
N LEU A 676 -16.20 13.96 0.53
CA LEU A 676 -17.10 14.47 1.59
C LEU A 676 -16.76 13.95 3.00
N GLY A 677 -15.98 12.87 3.14
CA GLY A 677 -15.53 12.37 4.45
C GLY A 677 -14.61 13.34 5.18
N LYS A 678 -13.92 14.23 4.45
CA LYS A 678 -13.17 15.35 5.06
C LYS A 678 -14.10 16.30 5.81
N LEU A 679 -15.28 16.58 5.25
CA LEU A 679 -16.30 17.43 5.90
C LEU A 679 -16.86 16.76 7.17
N VAL A 680 -16.91 15.41 7.20
CA VAL A 680 -17.29 14.67 8.41
C VAL A 680 -16.26 14.86 9.51
N ARG A 681 -14.97 14.73 9.18
CA ARG A 681 -13.87 14.97 10.11
C ARG A 681 -13.90 16.40 10.65
N ASP A 682 -13.98 17.37 9.75
CA ASP A 682 -13.96 18.79 10.12
C ASP A 682 -15.21 19.17 10.94
N GLY A 683 -16.39 18.61 10.59
CA GLY A 683 -17.63 18.76 11.35
C GLY A 683 -17.55 18.19 12.76
N LYS A 684 -16.87 17.05 12.92
CA LYS A 684 -16.74 16.37 14.23
C LYS A 684 -15.73 17.03 15.16
N TYR A 685 -14.55 17.42 14.63
CA TYR A 685 -13.41 17.84 15.46
C TYR A 685 -13.16 19.35 15.45
N SER A 686 -13.56 20.07 14.40
CA SER A 686 -13.25 21.49 14.26
C SER A 686 -14.47 22.40 14.42
N THR A 687 -15.55 22.18 13.66
CA THR A 687 -16.70 23.08 13.62
C THR A 687 -17.85 22.69 14.54
N GLN A 688 -17.84 21.48 15.08
CA GLN A 688 -18.91 20.88 15.89
C GLN A 688 -20.30 20.93 15.20
N LYS A 689 -20.28 20.91 13.85
CA LYS A 689 -21.48 20.87 13.00
C LYS A 689 -21.13 20.24 11.65
N PHE A 690 -21.93 19.30 11.21
CA PHE A 690 -21.76 18.71 9.89
C PHE A 690 -22.30 19.62 8.79
N ASP A 691 -21.55 19.67 7.66
CA ASP A 691 -21.89 20.51 6.51
C ASP A 691 -23.23 20.11 5.86
N ASP A 692 -23.96 21.10 5.32
CA ASP A 692 -25.24 20.86 4.65
C ASP A 692 -25.11 20.07 3.34
N GLN A 693 -23.92 19.94 2.77
CA GLN A 693 -23.67 19.04 1.63
C GLN A 693 -23.92 17.58 2.02
N LEU A 694 -23.52 17.20 3.25
CA LEU A 694 -23.80 15.85 3.77
C LEU A 694 -25.29 15.60 3.97
N VAL A 695 -26.05 16.62 4.41
CA VAL A 695 -27.52 16.53 4.54
C VAL A 695 -28.15 16.37 3.16
N ARG A 696 -27.74 17.17 2.17
CA ARG A 696 -28.28 17.07 0.80
C ARG A 696 -27.97 15.72 0.17
N LYS A 697 -26.74 15.18 0.32
CA LYS A 697 -26.37 13.84 -0.16
C LYS A 697 -27.21 12.77 0.54
N GLY A 698 -27.28 12.81 1.87
CA GLY A 698 -28.05 11.86 2.66
C GLY A 698 -29.52 11.80 2.24
N ALA A 699 -30.17 12.98 2.16
CA ALA A 699 -31.56 13.07 1.73
C ALA A 699 -31.80 12.57 0.30
N ARG A 700 -30.88 12.87 -0.63
CA ARG A 700 -30.95 12.39 -2.02
C ARG A 700 -30.89 10.86 -2.10
N VAL A 701 -29.93 10.29 -1.42
CA VAL A 701 -29.70 8.83 -1.46
C VAL A 701 -30.80 8.07 -0.74
N LEU A 702 -31.28 8.58 0.40
CA LEU A 702 -32.33 7.93 1.20
C LEU A 702 -33.69 7.87 0.52
N LYS A 703 -34.00 8.72 -0.43
CA LYS A 703 -35.29 8.73 -1.15
C LYS A 703 -35.70 7.35 -1.68
N LYS A 704 -34.73 6.58 -2.18
CA LYS A 704 -34.94 5.22 -2.67
C LYS A 704 -35.30 4.28 -1.52
N TYR A 705 -34.49 4.26 -0.47
CA TYR A 705 -34.58 3.34 0.65
C TYR A 705 -35.80 3.62 1.53
N ILE A 706 -36.19 4.90 1.69
CA ILE A 706 -37.41 5.28 2.43
C ILE A 706 -38.64 4.59 1.83
N LYS A 707 -38.78 4.58 0.50
CA LYS A 707 -39.89 3.93 -0.20
C LYS A 707 -39.77 2.41 -0.20
N GLU A 708 -38.55 1.90 -0.40
CA GLU A 708 -38.30 0.46 -0.51
C GLU A 708 -38.53 -0.27 0.82
N HIS A 709 -38.22 0.36 1.93
CA HIS A 709 -38.27 -0.24 3.26
C HIS A 709 -39.34 0.38 4.19
N ASP A 710 -40.23 1.24 3.68
CA ASP A 710 -41.27 1.95 4.47
C ASP A 710 -40.73 2.59 5.74
N LEU A 711 -39.61 3.37 5.57
CA LEU A 711 -38.98 4.06 6.69
C LEU A 711 -39.78 5.31 7.06
N CYS A 712 -40.16 5.45 8.33
CA CYS A 712 -41.13 6.48 8.76
C CYS A 712 -40.57 7.51 9.75
N CYS A 713 -39.37 7.30 10.29
CA CYS A 713 -38.71 8.28 11.17
C CYS A 713 -37.18 8.17 11.14
N VAL A 714 -36.52 9.18 11.71
CA VAL A 714 -35.07 9.24 11.86
C VAL A 714 -34.72 9.29 13.34
N THR A 715 -33.73 8.50 13.76
CA THR A 715 -33.13 8.59 15.09
C THR A 715 -31.62 8.65 14.99
N ALA A 716 -30.94 9.07 16.02
CA ALA A 716 -29.49 9.17 16.08
C ALA A 716 -28.91 8.22 17.11
N VAL A 717 -27.67 7.72 16.85
CA VAL A 717 -26.85 7.08 17.88
C VAL A 717 -26.46 8.17 18.91
N PRO A 718 -26.84 8.00 20.19
CA PRO A 718 -26.62 9.04 21.19
C PRO A 718 -25.15 9.14 21.61
N SER A 719 -24.68 10.36 21.86
CA SER A 719 -23.37 10.65 22.44
C SER A 719 -23.52 11.43 23.75
N LEU A 720 -22.69 11.15 24.73
CA LEU A 720 -22.69 11.92 26.00
C LEU A 720 -21.94 13.26 25.87
N ASN A 721 -21.03 13.37 24.91
CA ASN A 721 -20.09 14.48 24.84
C ASN A 721 -20.40 15.49 23.73
N THR A 722 -21.22 15.13 22.75
CA THR A 722 -21.51 15.98 21.60
C THR A 722 -22.97 15.82 21.14
N ASN A 723 -23.55 16.90 20.59
CA ASN A 723 -24.87 16.89 19.97
C ASN A 723 -24.83 16.96 18.42
N VAL A 724 -23.68 16.68 17.84
CA VAL A 724 -23.42 16.88 16.41
C VAL A 724 -24.20 15.89 15.55
N VAL A 725 -24.27 14.60 15.97
CA VAL A 725 -25.04 13.56 15.25
C VAL A 725 -26.54 13.80 15.36
N PRO A 726 -27.12 14.05 16.54
CA PRO A 726 -28.54 14.44 16.66
C PRO A 726 -28.91 15.70 15.85
N ASP A 727 -28.08 16.74 15.84
CA ASP A 727 -28.28 17.93 15.00
C ASP A 727 -28.37 17.58 13.51
N TYR A 728 -27.41 16.79 13.02
CA TYR A 728 -27.43 16.32 11.64
C TYR A 728 -28.68 15.48 11.34
N ALA A 729 -29.02 14.54 12.22
CA ALA A 729 -30.17 13.66 12.03
C ALA A 729 -31.49 14.45 12.00
N LYS A 730 -31.63 15.52 12.80
CA LYS A 730 -32.79 16.45 12.74
C LYS A 730 -32.90 17.18 11.42
N ARG A 731 -31.76 17.71 10.92
CA ARG A 731 -31.71 18.37 9.60
C ARG A 731 -31.97 17.39 8.45
N LEU A 732 -31.46 16.18 8.54
CA LEU A 732 -31.71 15.11 7.58
C LEU A 732 -33.18 14.68 7.56
N ALA A 733 -33.80 14.50 8.75
CA ALA A 733 -35.20 14.18 8.89
C ALA A 733 -36.08 15.24 8.21
N ALA A 734 -35.85 16.51 8.50
CA ALA A 734 -36.53 17.62 7.85
C ALA A 734 -36.36 17.62 6.31
N ALA A 735 -35.15 17.36 5.81
CA ALA A 735 -34.88 17.26 4.38
C ALA A 735 -35.54 16.05 3.69
N CYS A 736 -35.81 14.99 4.44
CA CYS A 736 -36.53 13.80 3.97
C CYS A 736 -38.05 13.88 4.17
N GLY A 737 -38.56 14.91 4.87
CA GLY A 737 -39.97 15.01 5.24
C GLY A 737 -40.41 13.98 6.28
N LEU A 738 -39.51 13.51 7.13
CA LEU A 738 -39.74 12.53 8.19
C LEU A 738 -39.61 13.19 9.58
N PRO A 739 -40.32 12.68 10.62
CA PRO A 739 -40.10 13.10 12.01
C PRO A 739 -38.73 12.58 12.52
N TYR A 740 -38.08 13.40 13.34
CA TYR A 740 -36.94 12.98 14.17
C TYR A 740 -37.49 12.55 15.57
N VAL A 741 -37.04 11.39 16.06
CA VAL A 741 -37.48 10.85 17.35
C VAL A 741 -36.25 10.34 18.11
N ASP A 742 -36.08 10.76 19.36
CA ASP A 742 -35.04 10.22 20.23
C ASP A 742 -35.49 8.85 20.79
N LEU A 743 -34.92 7.75 20.23
CA LEU A 743 -35.31 6.37 20.57
C LEU A 743 -34.25 5.63 21.41
N LEU A 744 -33.07 6.19 21.55
CA LEU A 744 -31.92 5.57 22.21
C LEU A 744 -31.29 6.49 23.24
N ARG A 745 -30.75 5.90 24.31
CA ARG A 745 -29.91 6.61 25.28
C ARG A 745 -28.60 5.89 25.50
N LYS A 746 -27.53 6.64 25.78
CA LYS A 746 -26.23 6.11 26.15
C LYS A 746 -26.08 6.17 27.68
N THR A 747 -25.66 5.03 28.27
CA THR A 747 -25.60 4.88 29.75
C THR A 747 -24.17 4.82 30.27
N ASN A 748 -23.17 4.62 29.43
CA ASN A 748 -21.77 4.46 29.82
C ASN A 748 -20.84 5.47 29.13
N GLN A 749 -19.78 5.93 29.80
CA GLN A 749 -18.79 6.91 29.31
C GLN A 749 -17.61 6.30 28.55
N SER A 750 -17.49 4.95 28.48
CA SER A 750 -16.37 4.30 27.79
C SER A 750 -16.34 4.60 26.28
N HIS A 751 -15.14 4.87 25.76
CA HIS A 751 -14.95 5.15 24.34
C HIS A 751 -14.67 3.86 23.57
N GLN A 752 -15.42 3.63 22.48
CA GLN A 752 -15.26 2.46 21.61
C GLN A 752 -13.97 2.48 20.79
N LYS A 753 -13.42 3.67 20.56
CA LYS A 753 -12.20 3.89 19.75
C LYS A 753 -10.93 3.30 20.36
N ASP A 754 -10.94 3.03 21.66
CA ASP A 754 -9.77 2.52 22.38
C ASP A 754 -9.69 0.98 22.32
N LEU A 755 -10.66 0.32 21.68
CA LEU A 755 -10.77 -1.13 21.59
C LEU A 755 -10.51 -1.59 20.14
N GLU A 756 -9.51 -2.45 19.95
CA GLU A 756 -9.18 -3.05 18.65
C GLU A 756 -9.93 -4.37 18.41
N ASN A 757 -10.29 -5.08 19.45
CA ASN A 757 -10.92 -6.39 19.37
C ASN A 757 -12.44 -6.30 19.22
N THR A 758 -12.98 -7.00 18.22
CA THR A 758 -14.42 -7.02 17.89
C THR A 758 -15.29 -7.51 19.05
N ALA A 759 -14.84 -8.51 19.83
CA ALA A 759 -15.59 -9.00 20.98
C ALA A 759 -15.68 -7.96 22.12
N HIS A 760 -14.58 -7.26 22.40
CA HIS A 760 -14.53 -6.18 23.39
C HIS A 760 -15.34 -4.96 22.93
N GLN A 761 -15.28 -4.63 21.63
CA GLN A 761 -16.14 -3.59 21.04
C GLN A 761 -17.62 -3.93 21.19
N PHE A 762 -18.02 -5.19 20.97
CA PHE A 762 -19.39 -5.65 21.16
C PHE A 762 -19.82 -5.52 22.63
N GLU A 763 -19.01 -6.03 23.56
CA GLU A 763 -19.32 -5.94 24.99
C GLU A 763 -19.51 -4.50 25.47
N ASN A 764 -18.64 -3.61 25.02
CA ASN A 764 -18.72 -2.20 25.33
C ASN A 764 -19.99 -1.56 24.76
N ALA A 765 -20.29 -1.80 23.47
CA ALA A 765 -21.50 -1.29 22.83
C ALA A 765 -22.76 -1.84 23.49
N TYR A 766 -22.80 -3.15 23.78
CA TYR A 766 -23.96 -3.82 24.38
C TYR A 766 -24.31 -3.30 25.76
N LYS A 767 -23.30 -2.92 26.56
CA LYS A 767 -23.46 -2.30 27.90
C LYS A 767 -23.74 -0.79 27.86
N SER A 768 -23.49 -0.14 26.73
CA SER A 768 -23.52 1.33 26.64
C SER A 768 -24.81 1.90 26.07
N PHE A 769 -25.62 1.10 25.36
CA PHE A 769 -26.80 1.61 24.68
C PHE A 769 -28.08 0.89 25.12
N GLU A 770 -29.11 1.68 25.38
CA GLU A 770 -30.45 1.21 25.75
C GLU A 770 -31.52 1.93 24.93
N SER A 771 -32.63 1.23 24.64
CA SER A 771 -33.83 1.85 24.07
C SER A 771 -34.57 2.65 25.15
N ILE A 772 -35.11 3.81 24.78
CA ILE A 772 -36.03 4.56 25.64
C ILE A 772 -37.36 3.82 25.65
N SER A 773 -37.98 3.60 26.84
CA SER A 773 -39.26 2.94 26.95
C SER A 773 -40.34 3.78 26.24
N PHE A 774 -41.04 3.19 25.31
CA PHE A 774 -42.09 3.85 24.51
C PHE A 774 -43.31 4.32 25.35
N GLU A 775 -43.51 3.80 26.55
CA GLU A 775 -44.53 4.26 27.52
C GLU A 775 -44.30 5.72 27.96
N SER A 776 -43.09 6.24 27.83
CA SER A 776 -42.73 7.62 28.14
C SER A 776 -42.93 8.60 26.96
N ILE A 777 -43.21 8.10 25.76
CA ILE A 777 -43.44 8.91 24.56
C ILE A 777 -44.95 9.04 24.38
N SER A 778 -45.50 10.18 24.79
CA SER A 778 -46.93 10.47 24.69
C SER A 778 -47.43 10.30 23.23
N SER A 779 -48.35 9.33 23.01
CA SER A 779 -49.27 9.18 21.87
C SER A 779 -48.73 8.69 20.50
N ALA A 780 -47.56 8.13 20.37
CA ALA A 780 -47.12 7.55 19.07
C ALA A 780 -46.95 6.02 19.15
N SER A 781 -47.56 5.30 18.22
CA SER A 781 -47.25 3.89 17.96
C SER A 781 -45.78 3.70 17.68
N ILE A 782 -45.21 2.55 18.08
CA ILE A 782 -43.80 2.18 17.78
C ILE A 782 -43.56 2.33 16.28
N PRO A 783 -42.51 3.05 15.83
CA PRO A 783 -42.24 3.20 14.40
C PRO A 783 -41.87 1.85 13.80
N SER A 784 -42.53 1.44 12.73
CA SER A 784 -42.23 0.17 12.05
C SER A 784 -40.89 0.21 11.31
N GLY A 785 -40.51 1.36 10.76
CA GLY A 785 -39.26 1.54 10.00
C GLY A 785 -38.47 2.76 10.46
N VAL A 786 -37.23 2.58 10.84
CA VAL A 786 -36.38 3.63 11.45
C VAL A 786 -35.07 3.80 10.68
N ILE A 787 -34.68 5.04 10.36
CA ILE A 787 -33.32 5.37 9.90
C ILE A 787 -32.47 5.67 11.13
N LEU A 788 -31.45 4.84 11.37
CA LEU A 788 -30.49 4.98 12.47
C LEU A 788 -29.23 5.68 11.97
N VAL A 789 -28.99 6.90 12.44
CA VAL A 789 -27.88 7.76 11.98
C VAL A 789 -26.71 7.73 12.94
N ASP A 790 -25.48 7.55 12.39
CA ASP A 790 -24.23 7.73 13.11
C ASP A 790 -23.24 8.59 12.29
N ASP A 791 -22.20 9.14 12.93
CA ASP A 791 -21.20 9.94 12.23
C ASP A 791 -20.21 9.07 11.47
N MET A 792 -19.75 7.98 12.03
CA MET A 792 -18.76 7.09 11.45
C MET A 792 -19.09 5.62 11.72
N VAL A 793 -18.87 4.79 10.74
CA VAL A 793 -18.88 3.33 10.88
C VAL A 793 -17.47 2.80 10.70
N ASP A 794 -17.05 1.90 11.58
CA ASP A 794 -15.83 1.09 11.47
C ASP A 794 -16.23 -0.39 11.36
N SER A 795 -16.38 -1.10 12.46
CA SER A 795 -16.88 -2.49 12.46
C SER A 795 -18.41 -2.63 12.26
N GLY A 796 -19.16 -1.55 12.35
CA GLY A 796 -20.61 -1.56 12.30
C GLY A 796 -21.31 -2.06 13.59
N LEU A 797 -20.56 -2.48 14.61
CA LEU A 797 -21.11 -3.06 15.84
C LEU A 797 -21.97 -2.09 16.64
N THR A 798 -21.60 -0.81 16.73
CA THR A 798 -22.42 0.20 17.40
C THR A 798 -23.82 0.29 16.77
N LEU A 799 -23.86 0.39 15.45
CA LEU A 799 -25.10 0.44 14.68
C LEU A 799 -25.90 -0.87 14.83
N ALA A 800 -25.22 -2.03 14.85
CA ALA A 800 -25.87 -3.33 15.04
C ALA A 800 -26.50 -3.47 16.42
N VAL A 801 -25.81 -3.07 17.49
CA VAL A 801 -26.33 -3.13 18.87
C VAL A 801 -27.46 -2.14 19.04
N CYS A 802 -27.32 -0.90 18.57
CA CYS A 802 -28.38 0.11 18.62
C CYS A 802 -29.63 -0.35 17.87
N GLY A 803 -29.46 -0.93 16.69
CA GLY A 803 -30.57 -1.48 15.90
C GLY A 803 -31.24 -2.68 16.57
N ALA A 804 -30.47 -3.60 17.16
CA ALA A 804 -31.05 -4.70 17.92
C ALA A 804 -31.84 -4.22 19.15
N ARG A 805 -31.39 -3.14 19.85
CA ARG A 805 -32.16 -2.50 20.93
C ARG A 805 -33.46 -1.92 20.43
N LEU A 806 -33.49 -1.30 19.24
CA LEU A 806 -34.71 -0.80 18.61
C LEU A 806 -35.62 -1.94 18.21
N GLY A 807 -35.08 -3.04 17.66
CA GLY A 807 -35.84 -4.25 17.33
C GLY A 807 -36.45 -4.92 18.55
N GLN A 808 -35.71 -5.02 19.67
CA GLN A 808 -36.23 -5.52 20.95
C GLN A 808 -37.38 -4.65 21.49
N ALA A 809 -37.31 -3.35 21.23
CA ALA A 809 -38.36 -2.40 21.62
C ALA A 809 -39.57 -2.39 20.68
N GLY A 810 -39.60 -3.18 19.58
CA GLY A 810 -40.70 -3.37 18.65
C GLY A 810 -40.55 -2.71 17.27
N CYS A 811 -39.39 -2.13 16.93
CA CYS A 811 -39.16 -1.65 15.55
C CYS A 811 -38.94 -2.86 14.62
N GLU A 812 -39.68 -2.94 13.54
CA GLU A 812 -39.58 -4.08 12.60
C GLU A 812 -38.38 -3.97 11.68
N ARG A 813 -38.01 -2.75 11.27
CA ARG A 813 -37.00 -2.46 10.27
C ARG A 813 -36.09 -1.30 10.74
N VAL A 814 -34.81 -1.54 10.82
CA VAL A 814 -33.80 -0.49 11.14
C VAL A 814 -32.81 -0.39 10.00
N PHE A 815 -32.74 0.79 9.39
CA PHE A 815 -31.84 1.11 8.30
C PHE A 815 -30.68 1.97 8.79
N PRO A 816 -29.44 1.45 8.90
CA PRO A 816 -28.28 2.21 9.30
C PRO A 816 -27.83 3.20 8.23
N LEU A 817 -27.52 4.42 8.67
CA LEU A 817 -26.86 5.46 7.87
C LEU A 817 -25.67 6.02 8.64
N ALA A 818 -24.48 5.88 8.08
CA ALA A 818 -23.29 6.57 8.58
C ALA A 818 -22.88 7.70 7.63
N LEU A 819 -22.30 8.78 8.16
CA LEU A 819 -21.80 9.87 7.33
C LEU A 819 -20.49 9.47 6.65
N ALA A 820 -19.64 8.71 7.35
CA ALA A 820 -18.40 8.21 6.80
C ALA A 820 -18.11 6.77 7.24
N ASP A 821 -17.55 6.00 6.33
CA ASP A 821 -16.87 4.75 6.63
C ASP A 821 -15.43 5.07 7.08
N ALA A 822 -15.13 4.76 8.32
CA ALA A 822 -13.81 4.90 8.94
C ALA A 822 -13.05 3.57 9.01
N GLY A 823 -13.67 2.48 8.54
CA GLY A 823 -13.04 1.18 8.48
C GLY A 823 -11.69 1.32 7.77
N SER A 824 -10.63 1.15 8.52
CA SER A 824 -9.32 0.85 7.96
C SER A 824 -9.52 -0.38 7.12
N GLY A 825 -9.62 -0.25 5.80
CA GLY A 825 -9.77 -1.30 4.78
C GLY A 825 -9.80 -2.80 5.17
N GLY A 826 -10.47 -3.15 6.22
CA GLY A 826 -10.31 -4.37 6.99
C GLY A 826 -11.16 -5.55 6.54
N LYS A 827 -12.01 -5.38 5.54
CA LYS A 827 -12.69 -6.51 4.88
C LYS A 827 -12.48 -6.56 3.37
N ASP A 828 -12.10 -5.44 2.74
CA ASP A 828 -12.06 -5.36 1.28
C ASP A 828 -10.68 -5.02 0.67
N ASP A 829 -9.73 -4.47 1.45
CA ASP A 829 -8.54 -3.87 0.86
C ASP A 829 -7.20 -4.59 1.14
N GLU A 830 -7.15 -5.67 1.95
CA GLU A 830 -5.89 -6.24 2.41
C GLU A 830 -5.72 -7.76 2.23
N ASP A 831 -6.64 -8.49 1.60
CA ASP A 831 -6.48 -9.94 1.39
C ASP A 831 -5.70 -10.30 0.12
N ASP A 832 -5.03 -9.35 -0.52
CA ASP A 832 -4.26 -9.58 -1.75
C ASP A 832 -2.72 -9.49 -1.53
N ASP A 833 -2.19 -9.53 -0.28
CA ASP A 833 -0.76 -9.70 -0.05
C ASP A 833 -0.39 -11.14 0.28
#